data_3035ebe9a291f6796a9da719bb534aec
#
_entry.id   3035ebe9a291f6796a9da719bb534aec
#
_cell.length_a   1.000
_cell.length_b   1.000
_cell.length_c   1.000
_cell.angle_alpha   90.00
_cell.angle_beta   90.00
_cell.angle_gamma   90.00
#
_symmetry.space_group_name_H-M   'P 1'
#
loop_
_entity.id
_entity.type
_entity.pdbx_description
1 polymer ?
#
loop_
_entity_poly.entity_id
_entity_poly.type
_entity_poly.pdbx_seq_one_letter_code
_entity_poly.pdbx_strand_id
1 'polypeptide(L)'
;MGITRFVLKRPVTVLMALLCLIVFGISSVFNATLEQMPDMDQPMMIIMANYSGASPEDMDELVTQLIEDQVSTLEGVKSMSSTTSEGRSMIMLEYDYDTDMDEAYSDLTKSLNSIRDLPDDVEPTVMEMNNNAQASMMLTIANPSQENLYDYVDQKIVPELEKLSTVAEVSTMGGSSEYIKIELMSDMMDQYNVSISDIKSAMSAANLSYPSGSAESGNLDLSVSTLTQHDTLDELLEMPITVSGNKIIYLEDIAVVSYAEEQKGGVSRYNGEETISISLTKQQSSTAMDLSKQVQKIIKSLQNDDDDLTITVARDEADSIQDSLKDVAETMVMAVVISMIIIFLFFGDFKASLIVGSSIPTSILMSLIVMTRAGFTLNIITMSGLVLGVGMMVDNSIVVLESCFRAMDKQQDKGALGYAKAALEGTNIVVASIFGSTVTTCVVFIPLVFLNGMSGQMFGAMGYTIVFCMCASLLSAIAIVPLCYMMYKPKERSSAPATRPLTFLQDAYRKIMSVLLKHKAIVMLASVGIIVATVFLASGMQTELMTADDTGTVSVSIETRPGLITEQADAILAEAESIVADHEDVESYMLRYNNDEGTITAYLKDGRKMSTDEVVSQWENEMADLENCTITVEASTSMSMMGRSRGYEAILKGTQYDELQEVSNEIVSELIARDDVKNVHSSIENTAPVVAVKVDPVSASAEGLTAAQIGTMIKQMLDGEEVTTLKVDGQEISVKAEYPEDQYKTVPQLERIIVKKPSGGYVALSDVAEIYYKDSPSSIEKEDKSYQITISADYVDSSSSAAVKTKIDNEVISPNLTGTITRGTNSRDRMMQEEFSGLYNAIAVAVFLIFVVMAAQFESPKFSFMVMTTIPFSLVGSFGLLKLTGVSMSMTSILGFLILVGTVVNNGILYVDTVNQYRMEMPLRKALIEAGATRMRPIMMTSLTTILSMLPMAMAFGSSGSTTQGLAVVNIGGLSVGVLVALFILPVYYALMNGRKELKVLDI
;
A
#
# COMPACT_ATOMS: atom_id res chain seq x y z
N MET A 1 -19.19 23.89 35.88
CA MET A 1 -19.58 23.80 37.31
C MET A 1 -20.59 22.69 37.61
N GLY A 2 -21.47 22.25 36.72
CA GLY A 2 -22.48 21.19 36.98
C GLY A 2 -21.91 19.78 37.10
N ILE A 3 -21.01 19.37 36.17
CA ILE A 3 -20.54 17.98 36.02
C ILE A 3 -19.73 17.51 37.25
N THR A 4 -18.66 18.20 37.59
CA THR A 4 -17.78 17.81 38.73
C THR A 4 -18.55 17.80 40.04
N ARG A 5 -19.45 18.81 40.27
CA ARG A 5 -20.29 18.86 41.46
C ARG A 5 -21.30 17.68 41.53
N PHE A 6 -21.87 17.29 40.38
CA PHE A 6 -22.75 16.13 40.27
C PHE A 6 -22.00 14.84 40.60
N VAL A 7 -20.81 14.65 39.99
CA VAL A 7 -19.94 13.49 40.18
C VAL A 7 -19.56 13.29 41.65
N LEU A 8 -19.11 14.36 42.33
CA LEU A 8 -18.69 14.29 43.73
C LEU A 8 -19.89 14.09 44.70
N LYS A 9 -21.11 14.50 44.30
CA LYS A 9 -22.31 14.26 45.09
C LYS A 9 -22.90 12.86 44.94
N ARG A 10 -22.67 12.19 43.78
CA ARG A 10 -23.24 10.87 43.47
C ARG A 10 -22.16 9.88 43.02
N PRO A 11 -21.18 9.55 43.87
CA PRO A 11 -20.05 8.73 43.46
C PRO A 11 -20.43 7.33 42.95
N VAL A 12 -21.42 6.68 43.58
CA VAL A 12 -21.87 5.35 43.20
C VAL A 12 -22.51 5.34 41.80
N THR A 13 -23.34 6.35 41.51
CA THR A 13 -23.95 6.46 40.16
C THR A 13 -22.89 6.60 39.07
N VAL A 14 -21.83 7.39 39.34
CA VAL A 14 -20.74 7.59 38.38
C VAL A 14 -19.87 6.33 38.22
N LEU A 15 -19.64 5.60 39.32
CA LEU A 15 -18.93 4.31 39.28
C LEU A 15 -19.72 3.26 38.48
N MET A 16 -21.05 3.22 38.61
CA MET A 16 -21.87 2.33 37.79
C MET A 16 -21.86 2.74 36.30
N ALA A 17 -21.93 4.04 36.01
CA ALA A 17 -21.77 4.53 34.63
C ALA A 17 -20.40 4.20 34.03
N LEU A 18 -19.34 4.30 34.86
CA LEU A 18 -17.99 3.89 34.46
C LEU A 18 -17.92 2.39 34.19
N LEU A 19 -18.52 1.55 35.01
CA LEU A 19 -18.58 0.11 34.78
C LEU A 19 -19.32 -0.23 33.49
N CYS A 20 -20.47 0.41 33.23
CA CYS A 20 -21.17 0.26 31.93
C CYS A 20 -20.26 0.66 30.74
N LEU A 21 -19.56 1.79 30.87
CA LEU A 21 -18.65 2.27 29.84
C LEU A 21 -17.52 1.27 29.60
N ILE A 22 -16.94 0.65 30.62
CA ILE A 22 -15.93 -0.39 30.50
C ILE A 22 -16.50 -1.61 29.75
N VAL A 23 -17.69 -2.08 30.14
CA VAL A 23 -18.33 -3.22 29.47
C VAL A 23 -18.63 -2.93 28.00
N PHE A 24 -19.21 -1.77 27.69
CA PHE A 24 -19.47 -1.37 26.31
C PHE A 24 -18.17 -1.13 25.53
N GLY A 25 -17.13 -0.56 26.14
CA GLY A 25 -15.84 -0.35 25.54
C GLY A 25 -15.15 -1.66 25.17
N ILE A 26 -15.15 -2.63 26.08
CA ILE A 26 -14.62 -3.97 25.81
C ILE A 26 -15.44 -4.66 24.71
N SER A 27 -16.78 -4.56 24.75
CA SER A 27 -17.62 -5.08 23.66
C SER A 27 -17.31 -4.43 22.31
N SER A 28 -16.99 -3.13 22.28
CA SER A 28 -16.59 -2.45 21.05
C SER A 28 -15.28 -2.96 20.48
N VAL A 29 -14.30 -3.33 21.32
CA VAL A 29 -13.03 -3.94 20.87
C VAL A 29 -13.30 -5.28 20.18
N PHE A 30 -14.14 -6.13 20.74
CA PHE A 30 -14.46 -7.44 20.16
C PHE A 30 -15.31 -7.38 18.88
N ASN A 31 -16.05 -6.30 18.67
CA ASN A 31 -16.90 -6.10 17.50
C ASN A 31 -16.29 -5.10 16.48
N ALA A 32 -15.08 -4.64 16.72
CA ALA A 32 -14.39 -3.78 15.77
C ALA A 32 -13.87 -4.60 14.58
N THR A 33 -14.02 -4.08 13.38
CA THR A 33 -13.36 -4.60 12.18
C THR A 33 -11.86 -4.35 12.28
N LEU A 34 -11.08 -5.43 12.07
CA LEU A 34 -9.62 -5.40 12.14
C LEU A 34 -9.07 -5.45 10.73
N GLU A 35 -8.23 -4.48 10.39
CA GLU A 35 -7.60 -4.36 9.08
C GLU A 35 -6.13 -3.95 9.25
N GLN A 36 -5.29 -4.21 8.28
CA GLN A 36 -3.90 -3.76 8.32
C GLN A 36 -3.81 -2.26 8.07
N MET A 37 -4.43 -1.80 6.99
CA MET A 37 -4.51 -0.40 6.57
C MET A 37 -5.98 0.05 6.53
N PRO A 38 -6.26 1.35 6.58
CA PRO A 38 -7.61 1.83 6.29
C PRO A 38 -8.01 1.45 4.86
N ASP A 39 -9.31 1.29 4.65
CA ASP A 39 -9.85 1.07 3.30
C ASP A 39 -9.50 2.28 2.43
N MET A 40 -8.78 2.03 1.35
CA MET A 40 -8.31 3.07 0.42
C MET A 40 -8.89 2.77 -0.96
N ASP A 41 -9.86 3.54 -1.34
CA ASP A 41 -10.35 3.53 -2.71
C ASP A 41 -9.36 4.32 -3.59
N GLN A 42 -8.65 3.60 -4.43
CA GLN A 42 -7.83 4.23 -5.46
C GLN A 42 -8.73 4.48 -6.66
N PRO A 43 -8.89 5.73 -7.11
CA PRO A 43 -9.74 6.03 -8.25
C PRO A 43 -9.05 5.67 -9.56
N MET A 44 -8.82 4.36 -9.74
CA MET A 44 -8.10 3.80 -10.89
C MET A 44 -8.87 2.61 -11.47
N MET A 45 -8.91 2.55 -12.79
CA MET A 45 -9.43 1.40 -13.54
C MET A 45 -8.38 0.86 -14.49
N ILE A 46 -8.31 -0.44 -14.61
CA ILE A 46 -7.41 -1.13 -15.53
C ILE A 46 -8.26 -1.81 -16.61
N ILE A 47 -7.93 -1.53 -17.86
CA ILE A 47 -8.47 -2.24 -19.02
C ILE A 47 -7.43 -3.25 -19.45
N MET A 48 -7.81 -4.51 -19.55
CA MET A 48 -6.95 -5.57 -20.06
C MET A 48 -7.55 -6.10 -21.35
N ALA A 49 -6.72 -6.21 -22.38
CA ALA A 49 -7.09 -6.82 -23.65
C ALA A 49 -6.00 -7.82 -24.06
N ASN A 50 -6.43 -9.01 -24.49
CA ASN A 50 -5.52 -10.06 -24.93
C ASN A 50 -5.75 -10.35 -26.41
N TYR A 51 -4.65 -10.47 -27.19
CA TYR A 51 -4.66 -10.86 -28.59
C TYR A 51 -3.49 -11.79 -28.86
N SER A 52 -3.72 -13.09 -28.66
CA SER A 52 -2.68 -14.12 -28.71
C SER A 52 -1.89 -14.10 -30.02
N GLY A 53 -0.55 -14.13 -29.93
CA GLY A 53 0.37 -14.13 -31.05
C GLY A 53 0.60 -12.77 -31.71
N ALA A 54 0.04 -11.67 -31.19
CA ALA A 54 0.32 -10.33 -31.68
C ALA A 54 1.65 -9.82 -31.12
N SER A 55 2.54 -9.27 -31.99
CA SER A 55 3.73 -8.55 -31.52
C SER A 55 3.32 -7.29 -30.72
N PRO A 56 4.20 -6.74 -29.88
CA PRO A 56 3.89 -5.50 -29.15
C PRO A 56 3.50 -4.34 -30.07
N GLU A 57 4.10 -4.21 -31.26
CA GLU A 57 3.74 -3.20 -32.22
C GLU A 57 2.36 -3.44 -32.85
N ASP A 58 2.05 -4.71 -33.23
CA ASP A 58 0.74 -5.07 -33.77
C ASP A 58 -0.35 -4.89 -32.70
N MET A 59 -0.06 -5.29 -31.47
CA MET A 59 -0.97 -5.11 -30.33
C MET A 59 -1.22 -3.63 -30.04
N ASP A 60 -0.19 -2.78 -30.14
CA ASP A 60 -0.31 -1.34 -29.99
C ASP A 60 -1.19 -0.71 -31.08
N GLU A 61 -0.93 -1.05 -32.36
CA GLU A 61 -1.65 -0.45 -33.50
C GLU A 61 -3.10 -0.95 -33.61
N LEU A 62 -3.33 -2.26 -33.39
CA LEU A 62 -4.62 -2.91 -33.65
C LEU A 62 -5.56 -2.90 -32.44
N VAL A 63 -5.04 -2.76 -31.22
CA VAL A 63 -5.83 -2.88 -29.98
C VAL A 63 -5.65 -1.66 -29.09
N THR A 64 -4.40 -1.39 -28.64
CA THR A 64 -4.15 -0.38 -27.61
C THR A 64 -4.56 1.02 -28.07
N GLN A 65 -4.14 1.45 -29.28
CA GLN A 65 -4.47 2.79 -29.80
C GLN A 65 -5.98 2.98 -29.99
N LEU A 66 -6.69 1.94 -30.45
CA LEU A 66 -8.15 2.01 -30.65
C LEU A 66 -8.88 2.20 -29.31
N ILE A 67 -8.41 1.51 -28.26
CA ILE A 67 -8.96 1.66 -26.91
C ILE A 67 -8.62 3.04 -26.36
N GLU A 68 -7.33 3.45 -26.43
CA GLU A 68 -6.87 4.78 -25.99
C GLU A 68 -7.64 5.93 -26.63
N ASP A 69 -7.90 5.84 -27.95
CA ASP A 69 -8.65 6.85 -28.67
C ASP A 69 -10.08 7.00 -28.16
N GLN A 70 -10.69 5.90 -27.83
CA GLN A 70 -12.05 5.86 -27.33
C GLN A 70 -12.17 6.35 -25.88
N VAL A 71 -11.27 5.89 -24.99
CA VAL A 71 -11.38 6.20 -23.56
C VAL A 71 -10.80 7.55 -23.18
N SER A 72 -9.89 8.12 -23.99
CA SER A 72 -9.31 9.46 -23.75
C SER A 72 -10.32 10.61 -23.75
N THR A 73 -11.53 10.37 -24.24
CA THR A 73 -12.60 11.38 -24.30
C THR A 73 -13.57 11.29 -23.12
N LEU A 74 -13.39 10.34 -22.21
CA LEU A 74 -14.25 10.15 -21.04
C LEU A 74 -14.05 11.27 -20.02
N GLU A 75 -15.16 11.71 -19.41
CA GLU A 75 -15.15 12.73 -18.37
C GLU A 75 -14.55 12.17 -17.07
N GLY A 76 -13.76 12.97 -16.38
CA GLY A 76 -13.16 12.62 -15.08
C GLY A 76 -11.83 11.86 -15.16
N VAL A 77 -11.37 11.45 -16.35
CA VAL A 77 -10.04 10.85 -16.52
C VAL A 77 -8.96 11.90 -16.33
N LYS A 78 -8.11 11.72 -15.32
CA LYS A 78 -7.00 12.60 -14.96
C LYS A 78 -5.73 12.28 -15.76
N SER A 79 -5.40 11.00 -15.90
CA SER A 79 -4.28 10.51 -16.69
C SER A 79 -4.57 9.10 -17.21
N MET A 80 -3.94 8.74 -18.31
CA MET A 80 -4.03 7.45 -18.95
C MET A 80 -2.61 6.93 -19.22
N SER A 81 -2.29 5.74 -18.77
CA SER A 81 -1.04 5.05 -19.11
C SER A 81 -1.34 3.69 -19.72
N SER A 82 -0.57 3.28 -20.70
CA SER A 82 -0.69 1.96 -21.31
C SER A 82 0.65 1.25 -21.37
N THR A 83 0.61 -0.05 -21.15
CA THR A 83 1.73 -0.98 -21.33
C THR A 83 1.27 -2.07 -22.27
N THR A 84 1.92 -2.17 -23.42
CA THR A 84 1.61 -3.14 -24.46
C THR A 84 2.77 -4.10 -24.60
N SER A 85 2.55 -5.38 -24.38
CA SER A 85 3.51 -6.48 -24.53
C SER A 85 2.99 -7.49 -25.54
N GLU A 86 3.74 -8.55 -25.79
CA GLU A 86 3.32 -9.63 -26.69
C GLU A 86 1.98 -10.21 -26.26
N GLY A 87 1.01 -10.14 -27.17
CA GLY A 87 -0.34 -10.67 -26.97
C GLY A 87 -1.20 -9.98 -25.90
N ARG A 88 -0.71 -8.91 -25.24
CA ARG A 88 -1.38 -8.28 -24.11
C ARG A 88 -1.29 -6.75 -24.11
N SER A 89 -2.40 -6.10 -23.84
CA SER A 89 -2.45 -4.66 -23.56
C SER A 89 -3.07 -4.41 -22.20
N MET A 90 -2.43 -3.57 -21.41
CA MET A 90 -2.92 -3.08 -20.12
C MET A 90 -3.00 -1.56 -20.17
N ILE A 91 -4.20 -0.99 -20.02
CA ILE A 91 -4.42 0.45 -20.01
C ILE A 91 -4.96 0.84 -18.64
N MET A 92 -4.23 1.69 -17.94
CA MET A 92 -4.60 2.21 -16.62
C MET A 92 -5.16 3.62 -16.77
N LEU A 93 -6.35 3.85 -16.22
CA LEU A 93 -7.02 5.14 -16.15
C LEU A 93 -7.03 5.62 -14.70
N GLU A 94 -6.45 6.78 -14.45
CA GLU A 94 -6.51 7.46 -13.16
C GLU A 94 -7.61 8.51 -13.22
N TYR A 95 -8.49 8.52 -12.23
CA TYR A 95 -9.58 9.50 -12.06
C TYR A 95 -9.29 10.43 -10.88
N ASP A 96 -10.04 11.52 -10.80
CA ASP A 96 -10.01 12.37 -9.61
C ASP A 96 -10.70 11.69 -8.42
N TYR A 97 -10.23 11.93 -7.19
CA TYR A 97 -10.75 11.29 -5.96
C TYR A 97 -12.21 11.63 -5.63
N ASP A 98 -12.81 12.61 -6.27
CA ASP A 98 -14.22 12.98 -6.13
C ASP A 98 -15.12 12.38 -7.21
N THR A 99 -14.57 11.55 -8.11
CA THR A 99 -15.29 10.85 -9.17
C THR A 99 -16.14 9.72 -8.59
N ASP A 100 -17.38 9.59 -9.05
CA ASP A 100 -18.22 8.43 -8.79
C ASP A 100 -17.73 7.26 -9.66
N MET A 101 -17.04 6.29 -9.01
CA MET A 101 -16.40 5.20 -9.72
C MET A 101 -17.40 4.22 -10.35
N ASP A 102 -18.59 4.04 -9.75
CA ASP A 102 -19.66 3.21 -10.33
C ASP A 102 -20.18 3.80 -11.66
N GLU A 103 -20.36 5.13 -11.70
CA GLU A 103 -20.76 5.85 -12.93
C GLU A 103 -19.63 5.79 -13.97
N ALA A 104 -18.38 6.03 -13.56
CA ALA A 104 -17.20 5.96 -14.42
C ALA A 104 -17.02 4.56 -15.02
N TYR A 105 -17.17 3.49 -14.22
CA TYR A 105 -17.15 2.10 -14.69
C TYR A 105 -18.22 1.82 -15.75
N SER A 106 -19.46 2.27 -15.49
CA SER A 106 -20.55 2.11 -16.44
C SER A 106 -20.28 2.82 -17.77
N ASP A 107 -19.75 4.04 -17.72
CA ASP A 107 -19.46 4.82 -18.92
C ASP A 107 -18.24 4.30 -19.68
N LEU A 108 -17.22 3.82 -18.97
CA LEU A 108 -16.08 3.13 -19.55
C LEU A 108 -16.51 1.85 -20.30
N THR A 109 -17.32 1.01 -19.65
CA THR A 109 -17.81 -0.24 -20.25
C THR A 109 -18.66 0.02 -21.49
N LYS A 110 -19.54 1.06 -21.47
CA LYS A 110 -20.32 1.46 -22.64
C LYS A 110 -19.41 1.96 -23.77
N SER A 111 -18.36 2.69 -23.42
CA SER A 111 -17.40 3.23 -24.38
C SER A 111 -16.64 2.11 -25.09
N LEU A 112 -16.11 1.14 -24.34
CA LEU A 112 -15.42 -0.04 -24.87
C LEU A 112 -16.32 -0.89 -25.78
N ASN A 113 -17.56 -1.15 -25.38
CA ASN A 113 -18.54 -1.88 -26.18
C ASN A 113 -18.95 -1.15 -27.48
N SER A 114 -18.61 0.12 -27.63
CA SER A 114 -18.91 0.88 -28.85
C SER A 114 -17.81 0.78 -29.92
N ILE A 115 -16.62 0.29 -29.57
CA ILE A 115 -15.50 0.08 -30.51
C ILE A 115 -15.89 -1.03 -31.50
N ARG A 116 -15.79 -0.76 -32.79
CA ARG A 116 -16.20 -1.72 -33.85
C ARG A 116 -15.04 -2.30 -34.63
N ASP A 117 -13.89 -1.68 -34.52
CA ASP A 117 -12.73 -2.01 -35.34
C ASP A 117 -11.70 -2.90 -34.59
N LEU A 118 -12.04 -3.39 -33.39
CA LEU A 118 -11.24 -4.39 -32.69
C LEU A 118 -11.28 -5.74 -33.45
N PRO A 119 -10.16 -6.51 -33.43
CA PRO A 119 -10.18 -7.89 -33.92
C PRO A 119 -11.25 -8.73 -33.21
N ASP A 120 -11.86 -9.68 -33.95
CA ASP A 120 -13.01 -10.49 -33.45
C ASP A 120 -12.66 -11.32 -32.21
N ASP A 121 -11.39 -11.65 -32.00
CA ASP A 121 -10.89 -12.46 -30.87
C ASP A 121 -10.50 -11.58 -29.64
N VAL A 122 -10.68 -10.26 -29.68
CA VAL A 122 -10.28 -9.34 -28.60
C VAL A 122 -11.50 -8.82 -27.83
N GLU A 123 -11.59 -9.23 -26.56
CA GLU A 123 -12.60 -8.72 -25.63
C GLU A 123 -11.91 -7.95 -24.48
N PRO A 124 -11.97 -6.61 -24.47
CA PRO A 124 -11.43 -5.81 -23.37
C PRO A 124 -12.21 -6.04 -22.08
N THR A 125 -11.50 -6.33 -21.00
CA THR A 125 -12.05 -6.46 -19.64
C THR A 125 -11.66 -5.31 -18.78
N VAL A 126 -12.57 -4.83 -17.92
CA VAL A 126 -12.33 -3.72 -16.99
C VAL A 126 -12.23 -4.26 -15.57
N MET A 127 -11.18 -3.85 -14.87
CA MET A 127 -10.96 -4.17 -13.46
C MET A 127 -10.82 -2.87 -12.66
N GLU A 128 -11.55 -2.77 -11.56
CA GLU A 128 -11.35 -1.67 -10.60
C GLU A 128 -10.16 -1.99 -9.68
N MET A 129 -9.26 -1.04 -9.52
CA MET A 129 -8.13 -1.19 -8.62
C MET A 129 -8.52 -0.77 -7.21
N ASN A 130 -8.82 -1.74 -6.37
CA ASN A 130 -9.07 -1.53 -4.96
C ASN A 130 -8.14 -2.43 -4.10
N ASN A 131 -7.95 -2.10 -2.83
CA ASN A 131 -7.14 -2.91 -1.92
C ASN A 131 -7.64 -4.34 -1.74
N ASN A 132 -8.90 -4.60 -2.08
CA ASN A 132 -9.51 -5.92 -2.00
C ASN A 132 -9.20 -6.79 -3.24
N ALA A 133 -8.62 -6.23 -4.31
CA ALA A 133 -8.22 -6.99 -5.50
C ALA A 133 -6.94 -7.83 -5.28
N GLN A 134 -6.17 -7.55 -4.21
CA GLN A 134 -5.02 -8.38 -3.86
C GLN A 134 -5.46 -9.66 -3.15
N ALA A 135 -4.71 -10.75 -3.41
CA ALA A 135 -4.94 -12.01 -2.72
C ALA A 135 -4.73 -11.85 -1.21
N SER A 136 -5.79 -12.09 -0.44
CA SER A 136 -5.76 -12.04 1.02
C SER A 136 -5.16 -13.31 1.65
N MET A 137 -5.15 -14.43 0.90
CA MET A 137 -4.55 -15.68 1.32
C MET A 137 -3.97 -16.42 0.13
N MET A 138 -2.79 -17.03 0.32
CA MET A 138 -2.16 -17.89 -0.68
C MET A 138 -1.95 -19.28 -0.09
N LEU A 139 -2.40 -20.28 -0.83
CA LEU A 139 -2.30 -21.69 -0.50
C LEU A 139 -1.41 -22.39 -1.53
N THR A 140 -0.64 -23.36 -1.09
CA THR A 140 0.08 -24.28 -1.97
C THR A 140 -0.42 -25.70 -1.72
N ILE A 141 -0.66 -26.43 -2.79
CA ILE A 141 -1.28 -27.76 -2.74
C ILE A 141 -0.35 -28.76 -3.40
N ALA A 142 -0.08 -29.83 -2.69
CA ALA A 142 0.65 -31.00 -3.17
C ALA A 142 -0.13 -32.27 -2.79
N ASN A 143 -0.17 -33.22 -3.70
CA ASN A 143 -0.72 -34.56 -3.47
C ASN A 143 0.04 -35.58 -4.32
N PRO A 144 1.01 -36.30 -3.74
CA PRO A 144 1.85 -37.25 -4.49
C PRO A 144 1.09 -38.44 -5.07
N SER A 145 -0.14 -38.69 -4.61
CA SER A 145 -0.96 -39.82 -5.08
C SER A 145 -1.82 -39.50 -6.32
N GLN A 146 -1.89 -38.22 -6.73
CA GLN A 146 -2.66 -37.77 -7.87
C GLN A 146 -1.72 -37.56 -9.08
N GLU A 147 -1.98 -38.29 -10.17
CA GLU A 147 -1.26 -38.12 -11.46
C GLU A 147 -1.60 -36.76 -12.10
N ASN A 148 -2.85 -36.31 -12.00
CA ASN A 148 -3.31 -35.03 -12.48
C ASN A 148 -3.76 -34.14 -11.29
N LEU A 149 -2.81 -33.43 -10.72
CA LEU A 149 -3.06 -32.59 -9.53
C LEU A 149 -3.93 -31.39 -9.86
N TYR A 150 -3.80 -30.79 -11.06
CA TYR A 150 -4.57 -29.61 -11.44
C TYR A 150 -6.07 -29.92 -11.48
N ASP A 151 -6.47 -30.98 -12.20
CA ASP A 151 -7.88 -31.35 -12.31
C ASP A 151 -8.47 -31.78 -10.95
N TYR A 152 -7.67 -32.42 -10.10
CA TYR A 152 -8.08 -32.74 -8.71
C TYR A 152 -8.37 -31.48 -7.91
N VAL A 153 -7.50 -30.45 -8.01
CA VAL A 153 -7.65 -29.17 -7.32
C VAL A 153 -8.85 -28.40 -7.84
N ASP A 154 -8.97 -28.29 -9.16
CA ASP A 154 -10.04 -27.56 -9.83
C ASP A 154 -11.44 -28.14 -9.52
N GLN A 155 -11.55 -29.47 -9.47
CA GLN A 155 -12.85 -30.15 -9.28
C GLN A 155 -13.25 -30.37 -7.84
N LYS A 156 -12.30 -30.55 -6.91
CA LYS A 156 -12.61 -30.88 -5.51
C LYS A 156 -12.30 -29.76 -4.53
N ILE A 157 -11.24 -29.00 -4.76
CA ILE A 157 -10.78 -28.00 -3.79
C ILE A 157 -11.35 -26.62 -4.10
N VAL A 158 -11.22 -26.18 -5.34
CA VAL A 158 -11.72 -24.86 -5.78
C VAL A 158 -13.21 -24.68 -5.48
N PRO A 159 -14.12 -25.63 -5.79
CA PRO A 159 -15.54 -25.46 -5.53
C PRO A 159 -15.89 -25.42 -4.03
N GLU A 160 -15.11 -26.05 -3.16
CA GLU A 160 -15.30 -25.96 -1.70
C GLU A 160 -14.87 -24.59 -1.15
N LEU A 161 -13.86 -23.98 -1.76
CA LEU A 161 -13.41 -22.61 -1.41
C LEU A 161 -14.38 -21.56 -1.95
N GLU A 162 -14.87 -21.70 -3.17
CA GLU A 162 -15.84 -20.78 -3.79
C GLU A 162 -17.22 -20.75 -3.08
N LYS A 163 -17.60 -21.85 -2.40
CA LYS A 163 -18.82 -21.88 -1.58
C LYS A 163 -18.78 -20.97 -0.36
N LEU A 164 -17.61 -20.51 0.03
CA LEU A 164 -17.45 -19.63 1.19
C LEU A 164 -17.97 -18.23 0.86
N SER A 165 -18.85 -17.71 1.69
CA SER A 165 -19.41 -16.36 1.51
C SER A 165 -18.39 -15.24 1.73
N THR A 166 -17.19 -15.57 2.20
CA THR A 166 -16.08 -14.64 2.43
C THR A 166 -15.11 -14.57 1.25
N VAL A 167 -15.22 -15.48 0.28
CA VAL A 167 -14.37 -15.55 -0.91
C VAL A 167 -15.06 -14.81 -2.07
N ALA A 168 -14.35 -13.89 -2.70
CA ALA A 168 -14.79 -13.22 -3.92
C ALA A 168 -14.32 -13.97 -5.18
N GLU A 169 -13.05 -14.41 -5.16
CA GLU A 169 -12.39 -15.04 -6.28
C GLU A 169 -11.38 -16.09 -5.80
N VAL A 170 -11.29 -17.18 -6.56
CA VAL A 170 -10.28 -18.23 -6.41
C VAL A 170 -9.51 -18.29 -7.72
N SER A 171 -8.21 -18.03 -7.68
CA SER A 171 -7.33 -18.12 -8.84
C SER A 171 -6.28 -19.20 -8.63
N THR A 172 -6.15 -20.12 -9.59
CA THR A 172 -5.20 -21.24 -9.55
C THR A 172 -4.02 -20.98 -10.49
N MET A 173 -2.83 -21.44 -10.12
CA MET A 173 -1.62 -21.33 -10.91
C MET A 173 -0.74 -22.57 -10.73
N GLY A 174 -0.17 -23.06 -11.84
CA GLY A 174 0.71 -24.23 -11.85
C GLY A 174 -0.05 -25.52 -12.19
N GLY A 175 0.71 -26.54 -12.55
CA GLY A 175 0.19 -27.83 -12.96
C GLY A 175 -0.22 -27.91 -14.43
N SER A 176 -0.63 -29.10 -14.84
CA SER A 176 -1.12 -29.40 -16.21
C SER A 176 -2.55 -29.93 -16.15
N SER A 177 -3.34 -29.61 -17.17
CA SER A 177 -4.68 -30.12 -17.37
C SER A 177 -4.67 -31.08 -18.56
N GLU A 178 -5.41 -32.20 -18.46
CA GLU A 178 -5.59 -33.10 -19.59
C GLU A 178 -6.49 -32.48 -20.67
N TYR A 179 -6.07 -32.65 -21.94
CA TYR A 179 -6.89 -32.35 -23.09
C TYR A 179 -6.81 -33.48 -24.10
N ILE A 180 -7.75 -33.53 -25.03
CA ILE A 180 -7.76 -34.51 -26.10
C ILE A 180 -7.06 -33.90 -27.31
N LYS A 181 -5.89 -34.48 -27.64
CA LYS A 181 -5.09 -34.12 -28.80
C LYS A 181 -5.53 -34.91 -30.02
N ILE A 182 -5.89 -34.20 -31.08
CA ILE A 182 -6.10 -34.75 -32.41
C ILE A 182 -4.83 -34.41 -33.22
N GLU A 183 -3.86 -35.32 -33.25
CA GLU A 183 -2.64 -35.14 -34.02
C GLU A 183 -2.88 -35.46 -35.50
N LEU A 184 -2.74 -34.41 -36.32
CA LEU A 184 -3.09 -34.42 -37.73
C LEU A 184 -1.99 -35.04 -38.60
N MET A 185 -2.37 -35.92 -39.53
CA MET A 185 -1.48 -36.49 -40.52
C MET A 185 -1.47 -35.61 -41.78
N SER A 186 -0.45 -34.74 -41.93
CA SER A 186 -0.37 -33.75 -43.03
C SER A 186 -0.55 -34.37 -44.40
N ASP A 187 0.17 -35.52 -44.68
CA ASP A 187 0.08 -36.21 -45.97
C ASP A 187 -1.34 -36.65 -46.30
N MET A 188 -2.11 -37.10 -45.29
CA MET A 188 -3.50 -37.55 -45.48
C MET A 188 -4.45 -36.34 -45.58
N MET A 189 -4.21 -35.28 -44.80
CA MET A 189 -4.94 -34.01 -44.94
C MET A 189 -4.84 -33.48 -46.36
N ASP A 190 -3.63 -33.48 -46.91
CA ASP A 190 -3.36 -33.02 -48.28
C ASP A 190 -4.00 -33.93 -49.32
N GLN A 191 -3.89 -35.23 -49.15
CA GLN A 191 -4.47 -36.22 -50.05
C GLN A 191 -6.00 -36.13 -50.15
N TYR A 192 -6.64 -35.90 -49.04
CA TYR A 192 -8.11 -35.77 -48.97
C TYR A 192 -8.58 -34.29 -49.10
N ASN A 193 -7.64 -33.34 -49.19
CA ASN A 193 -7.93 -31.91 -49.28
C ASN A 193 -8.78 -31.37 -48.13
N VAL A 194 -8.45 -31.77 -46.90
CA VAL A 194 -9.11 -31.36 -45.63
C VAL A 194 -8.28 -30.30 -44.94
N SER A 195 -8.89 -29.34 -44.27
CA SER A 195 -8.25 -28.33 -43.40
C SER A 195 -8.73 -28.49 -41.97
N ILE A 196 -7.99 -27.87 -41.01
CA ILE A 196 -8.42 -27.80 -39.59
C ILE A 196 -9.80 -27.19 -39.48
N SER A 197 -10.10 -26.15 -40.27
CA SER A 197 -11.41 -25.49 -40.29
C SER A 197 -12.53 -26.43 -40.74
N ASP A 198 -12.25 -27.40 -41.66
CA ASP A 198 -13.19 -28.40 -42.07
C ASP A 198 -13.48 -29.39 -40.92
N ILE A 199 -12.43 -29.79 -40.16
CA ILE A 199 -12.55 -30.63 -38.97
C ILE A 199 -13.34 -29.89 -37.88
N LYS A 200 -13.00 -28.64 -37.57
CA LYS A 200 -13.73 -27.80 -36.60
C LYS A 200 -15.21 -27.68 -36.95
N SER A 201 -15.51 -27.45 -38.23
CA SER A 201 -16.88 -27.34 -38.70
C SER A 201 -17.66 -28.67 -38.56
N ALA A 202 -17.00 -29.79 -38.88
CA ALA A 202 -17.59 -31.12 -38.74
C ALA A 202 -17.84 -31.48 -37.27
N MET A 203 -16.85 -31.18 -36.40
CA MET A 203 -16.94 -31.44 -34.95
C MET A 203 -18.01 -30.58 -34.27
N SER A 204 -18.02 -29.29 -34.56
CA SER A 204 -19.02 -28.37 -34.03
C SER A 204 -20.44 -28.76 -34.49
N ALA A 205 -20.60 -29.31 -35.70
CA ALA A 205 -21.88 -29.80 -36.19
C ALA A 205 -22.27 -31.14 -35.58
N ALA A 206 -21.29 -32.00 -35.19
CA ALA A 206 -21.51 -33.29 -34.59
C ALA A 206 -21.70 -33.29 -33.08
N ASN A 207 -21.29 -32.21 -32.40
CA ASN A 207 -21.45 -32.04 -30.94
C ASN A 207 -22.50 -30.97 -30.66
N LEU A 208 -23.76 -31.25 -30.98
CA LEU A 208 -24.86 -30.30 -30.89
C LEU A 208 -26.00 -30.84 -30.04
N SER A 209 -26.47 -30.05 -29.08
CA SER A 209 -27.76 -30.25 -28.42
C SER A 209 -28.70 -29.09 -28.80
N TYR A 210 -29.65 -29.34 -29.64
CA TYR A 210 -30.57 -28.34 -30.17
C TYR A 210 -32.01 -28.59 -29.71
N PRO A 211 -32.67 -27.66 -28.99
CA PRO A 211 -34.07 -27.76 -28.62
C PRO A 211 -34.92 -27.59 -29.87
N SER A 212 -35.55 -28.71 -30.33
CA SER A 212 -36.28 -28.76 -31.60
C SER A 212 -37.79 -28.46 -31.47
N GLY A 213 -38.27 -28.07 -30.26
CA GLY A 213 -39.66 -27.74 -30.00
C GLY A 213 -40.35 -28.72 -29.09
N SER A 214 -41.67 -28.89 -29.25
CA SER A 214 -42.44 -29.87 -28.49
C SER A 214 -43.34 -30.71 -29.39
N ALA A 215 -43.64 -31.93 -28.95
CA ALA A 215 -44.53 -32.85 -29.63
C ALA A 215 -45.56 -33.46 -28.65
N GLU A 216 -46.83 -33.51 -29.07
CA GLU A 216 -47.88 -34.07 -28.26
C GLU A 216 -47.87 -35.60 -28.29
N SER A 217 -47.83 -36.26 -27.13
CA SER A 217 -48.01 -37.72 -26.99
C SER A 217 -49.09 -38.02 -25.95
N GLY A 218 -50.27 -38.37 -26.42
CA GLY A 218 -51.44 -38.60 -25.56
C GLY A 218 -51.92 -37.30 -24.91
N ASN A 219 -51.71 -37.16 -23.57
CA ASN A 219 -52.05 -35.96 -22.79
C ASN A 219 -50.83 -35.18 -22.36
N LEU A 220 -49.66 -35.50 -22.90
CA LEU A 220 -48.38 -34.89 -22.56
C LEU A 220 -47.84 -34.09 -23.75
N ASP A 221 -47.36 -32.86 -23.45
CA ASP A 221 -46.53 -32.09 -24.36
C ASP A 221 -45.09 -32.33 -23.98
N LEU A 222 -44.36 -33.05 -24.84
CA LEU A 222 -42.97 -33.47 -24.59
C LEU A 222 -42.00 -32.58 -25.35
N SER A 223 -41.01 -32.04 -24.65
CA SER A 223 -39.92 -31.35 -25.30
C SER A 223 -39.12 -32.27 -26.20
N VAL A 224 -38.87 -31.85 -27.43
CA VAL A 224 -38.06 -32.56 -28.42
C VAL A 224 -36.73 -31.89 -28.52
N SER A 225 -35.67 -32.62 -28.25
CA SER A 225 -34.28 -32.19 -28.48
C SER A 225 -33.58 -33.06 -29.50
N THR A 226 -32.89 -32.47 -30.42
CA THR A 226 -31.97 -33.17 -31.34
C THR A 226 -30.62 -33.21 -30.67
N LEU A 227 -30.10 -34.40 -30.42
CA LEU A 227 -28.83 -34.60 -29.73
C LEU A 227 -27.87 -35.33 -30.67
N THR A 228 -26.70 -34.80 -30.83
CA THR A 228 -25.52 -35.48 -31.35
C THR A 228 -24.41 -35.17 -30.36
N GLN A 229 -24.07 -36.14 -29.51
CA GLN A 229 -22.96 -35.99 -28.53
C GLN A 229 -22.08 -37.24 -28.69
N HIS A 230 -20.79 -37.01 -28.61
CA HIS A 230 -19.78 -38.05 -28.53
C HIS A 230 -19.22 -38.01 -27.08
N ASP A 231 -19.22 -39.18 -26.42
CA ASP A 231 -18.81 -39.30 -25.02
C ASP A 231 -17.52 -40.12 -24.88
N THR A 232 -16.96 -40.65 -26.00
CA THR A 232 -15.77 -41.50 -26.00
C THR A 232 -14.79 -41.13 -27.13
N LEU A 233 -13.50 -41.47 -26.94
CA LEU A 233 -12.46 -41.31 -27.98
C LEU A 233 -12.75 -42.12 -29.22
N ASP A 234 -13.29 -43.33 -29.08
CA ASP A 234 -13.62 -44.21 -30.20
C ASP A 234 -14.72 -43.59 -31.09
N GLU A 235 -15.71 -42.94 -30.49
CA GLU A 235 -16.76 -42.21 -31.21
C GLU A 235 -16.21 -40.98 -31.96
N LEU A 236 -15.19 -40.31 -31.40
CA LEU A 236 -14.48 -39.23 -32.11
C LEU A 236 -13.75 -39.78 -33.34
N LEU A 237 -13.06 -40.90 -33.22
CA LEU A 237 -12.33 -41.51 -34.32
C LEU A 237 -13.27 -41.91 -35.49
N GLU A 238 -14.45 -42.42 -35.17
CA GLU A 238 -15.47 -42.84 -36.17
C GLU A 238 -16.26 -41.63 -36.74
N MET A 239 -15.93 -40.40 -36.36
CA MET A 239 -16.66 -39.22 -36.80
C MET A 239 -16.49 -38.96 -38.30
N PRO A 240 -17.61 -38.80 -39.06
CA PRO A 240 -17.55 -38.57 -40.49
C PRO A 240 -17.20 -37.11 -40.82
N ILE A 241 -16.16 -36.90 -41.63
CA ILE A 241 -15.77 -35.63 -42.20
C ILE A 241 -16.17 -35.61 -43.68
N THR A 242 -16.96 -34.61 -44.06
CA THR A 242 -17.39 -34.47 -45.45
C THR A 242 -16.36 -33.76 -46.29
N VAL A 243 -15.82 -34.43 -47.27
CA VAL A 243 -14.81 -33.93 -48.19
C VAL A 243 -15.42 -33.38 -49.48
N SER A 244 -14.69 -32.50 -50.17
CA SER A 244 -15.10 -31.98 -51.49
C SER A 244 -15.42 -33.10 -52.47
N GLY A 245 -16.62 -33.09 -53.06
CA GLY A 245 -17.15 -34.15 -53.93
C GLY A 245 -18.07 -35.20 -53.27
N ASN A 246 -18.56 -34.93 -52.08
CA ASN A 246 -19.51 -35.76 -51.30
C ASN A 246 -18.91 -37.13 -50.88
N LYS A 247 -17.56 -37.22 -50.75
CA LYS A 247 -16.90 -38.35 -50.10
C LYS A 247 -16.90 -38.15 -48.60
N ILE A 248 -17.22 -39.18 -47.85
CA ILE A 248 -17.11 -39.26 -46.41
C ILE A 248 -15.83 -40.00 -46.08
N ILE A 249 -14.97 -39.39 -45.28
CA ILE A 249 -13.81 -40.00 -44.63
C ILE A 249 -14.05 -39.91 -43.11
N TYR A 250 -13.40 -40.78 -42.37
CA TYR A 250 -13.46 -40.73 -40.90
C TYR A 250 -12.26 -40.01 -40.31
N LEU A 251 -12.39 -39.53 -39.12
CA LEU A 251 -11.27 -38.82 -38.43
C LEU A 251 -10.05 -39.75 -38.31
N GLU A 252 -10.25 -41.04 -38.05
CA GLU A 252 -9.18 -42.03 -37.97
C GLU A 252 -8.35 -42.16 -39.25
N ASP A 253 -8.89 -41.77 -40.41
CA ASP A 253 -8.17 -41.77 -41.68
C ASP A 253 -7.16 -40.64 -41.82
N ILE A 254 -7.28 -39.57 -41.05
CA ILE A 254 -6.49 -38.32 -41.17
C ILE A 254 -5.80 -37.88 -39.89
N ALA A 255 -6.10 -38.52 -38.74
CA ALA A 255 -5.56 -38.11 -37.45
C ALA A 255 -5.39 -39.26 -36.46
N VAL A 256 -4.56 -39.07 -35.47
CA VAL A 256 -4.43 -39.91 -34.27
C VAL A 256 -4.98 -39.12 -33.07
N VAL A 257 -5.84 -39.78 -32.28
CA VAL A 257 -6.45 -39.15 -31.10
C VAL A 257 -5.84 -39.75 -29.84
N SER A 258 -5.38 -38.93 -28.93
CA SER A 258 -4.78 -39.32 -27.67
C SER A 258 -5.05 -38.28 -26.57
N TYR A 259 -4.91 -38.67 -25.32
CA TYR A 259 -4.80 -37.68 -24.23
C TYR A 259 -3.43 -37.05 -24.22
N ALA A 260 -3.37 -35.76 -23.96
CA ALA A 260 -2.15 -34.98 -23.79
C ALA A 260 -2.34 -34.00 -22.61
N GLU A 261 -1.24 -33.46 -22.12
CA GLU A 261 -1.27 -32.49 -21.03
C GLU A 261 -0.91 -31.11 -21.57
N GLU A 262 -1.64 -30.10 -21.14
CA GLU A 262 -1.36 -28.69 -21.39
C GLU A 262 -1.06 -28.00 -20.08
N GLN A 263 0.05 -27.29 -20.01
CA GLN A 263 0.43 -26.55 -18.83
C GLN A 263 -0.53 -25.37 -18.61
N LYS A 264 -1.12 -25.26 -17.43
CA LYS A 264 -2.09 -24.23 -17.08
C LYS A 264 -1.48 -23.21 -16.09
N GLY A 265 -1.47 -21.94 -16.48
CA GLY A 265 -1.08 -20.85 -15.60
C GLY A 265 0.40 -20.80 -15.23
N GLY A 266 1.29 -21.45 -15.99
CA GLY A 266 2.74 -21.40 -15.77
C GLY A 266 3.26 -22.38 -14.72
N VAL A 267 4.46 -22.12 -14.18
CA VAL A 267 5.14 -22.96 -13.18
C VAL A 267 4.92 -22.43 -11.78
N SER A 268 4.60 -23.31 -10.84
CA SER A 268 4.54 -22.98 -9.40
C SER A 268 5.30 -24.01 -8.58
N ARG A 269 6.25 -23.56 -7.76
CA ARG A 269 7.03 -24.41 -6.84
C ARG A 269 7.01 -23.82 -5.43
N TYR A 270 6.98 -24.69 -4.44
CA TYR A 270 7.10 -24.31 -3.05
C TYR A 270 8.22 -25.12 -2.40
N ASN A 271 9.25 -24.43 -1.91
CA ASN A 271 10.49 -25.04 -1.39
C ASN A 271 11.13 -26.06 -2.35
N GLY A 272 11.11 -25.76 -3.67
CA GLY A 272 11.69 -26.59 -4.72
C GLY A 272 10.79 -27.72 -5.22
N GLU A 273 9.63 -27.96 -4.60
CA GLU A 273 8.68 -28.99 -5.04
C GLU A 273 7.57 -28.37 -5.90
N GLU A 274 7.19 -29.04 -6.97
CA GLU A 274 6.07 -28.62 -7.81
C GLU A 274 4.76 -28.68 -7.03
N THR A 275 4.03 -27.57 -7.08
CA THR A 275 2.76 -27.40 -6.36
C THR A 275 1.76 -26.61 -7.20
N ILE A 276 0.49 -26.70 -6.84
CA ILE A 276 -0.51 -25.78 -7.36
C ILE A 276 -0.72 -24.67 -6.33
N SER A 277 -0.52 -23.43 -6.76
CA SER A 277 -0.82 -22.26 -5.95
C SER A 277 -2.26 -21.84 -6.14
N ILE A 278 -2.97 -21.58 -5.03
CA ILE A 278 -4.29 -20.96 -5.02
C ILE A 278 -4.18 -19.59 -4.34
N SER A 279 -4.63 -18.56 -5.05
CA SER A 279 -4.81 -17.23 -4.52
C SER A 279 -6.28 -16.99 -4.20
N LEU A 280 -6.56 -16.56 -2.97
CA LEU A 280 -7.91 -16.27 -2.49
C LEU A 280 -8.09 -14.77 -2.26
N THR A 281 -9.05 -14.18 -2.95
CA THR A 281 -9.45 -12.79 -2.77
C THR A 281 -10.70 -12.73 -1.90
N LYS A 282 -10.67 -11.86 -0.87
CA LYS A 282 -11.82 -11.71 0.04
C LYS A 282 -12.96 -10.89 -0.59
N GLN A 283 -14.20 -11.18 -0.19
CA GLN A 283 -15.35 -10.32 -0.48
C GLN A 283 -15.17 -8.94 0.20
N GLN A 284 -15.59 -7.88 -0.46
CA GLN A 284 -15.51 -6.50 0.07
C GLN A 284 -16.23 -6.34 1.43
N SER A 285 -17.32 -7.08 1.64
CA SER A 285 -18.08 -7.09 2.89
C SER A 285 -17.47 -7.94 4.01
N SER A 286 -16.35 -8.66 3.74
CA SER A 286 -15.72 -9.61 4.66
C SER A 286 -14.35 -9.12 5.09
N THR A 287 -13.89 -9.58 6.27
CA THR A 287 -12.53 -9.29 6.78
C THR A 287 -11.57 -10.43 6.42
N ALA A 288 -10.27 -10.13 6.31
CA ALA A 288 -9.23 -11.15 6.13
C ALA A 288 -9.24 -12.18 7.28
N MET A 289 -9.56 -11.75 8.51
CA MET A 289 -9.71 -12.64 9.67
C MET A 289 -10.85 -13.65 9.53
N ASP A 290 -11.99 -13.23 8.95
CA ASP A 290 -13.13 -14.12 8.72
C ASP A 290 -12.85 -15.10 7.57
N LEU A 291 -12.18 -14.63 6.51
CA LEU A 291 -11.70 -15.47 5.41
C LEU A 291 -10.77 -16.55 5.93
N SER A 292 -9.68 -16.17 6.61
CA SER A 292 -8.69 -17.09 7.17
C SER A 292 -9.32 -18.18 8.04
N LYS A 293 -10.20 -17.78 8.95
CA LYS A 293 -10.87 -18.70 9.87
C LYS A 293 -11.76 -19.72 9.15
N GLN A 294 -12.47 -19.31 8.08
CA GLN A 294 -13.33 -20.20 7.29
C GLN A 294 -12.49 -21.13 6.41
N VAL A 295 -11.46 -20.58 5.73
CA VAL A 295 -10.57 -21.36 4.86
C VAL A 295 -9.78 -22.40 5.67
N GLN A 296 -9.22 -22.05 6.82
CA GLN A 296 -8.51 -23.01 7.71
C GLN A 296 -9.42 -24.15 8.19
N LYS A 297 -10.73 -23.89 8.34
CA LYS A 297 -11.69 -24.96 8.67
C LYS A 297 -11.90 -25.92 7.49
N ILE A 298 -11.98 -25.38 6.26
CA ILE A 298 -12.09 -26.19 5.04
C ILE A 298 -10.82 -27.01 4.81
N ILE A 299 -9.64 -26.40 4.94
CA ILE A 299 -8.34 -27.09 4.82
C ILE A 299 -8.30 -28.31 5.75
N LYS A 300 -8.67 -28.14 7.03
CA LYS A 300 -8.71 -29.25 7.99
C LYS A 300 -9.71 -30.34 7.58
N SER A 301 -10.84 -29.97 6.98
CA SER A 301 -11.82 -30.96 6.48
C SER A 301 -11.25 -31.75 5.30
N LEU A 302 -10.68 -31.06 4.30
CA LEU A 302 -10.12 -31.67 3.11
C LEU A 302 -8.94 -32.62 3.44
N GLN A 303 -8.04 -32.20 4.31
CA GLN A 303 -6.89 -33.01 4.77
C GLN A 303 -7.31 -34.22 5.63
N ASN A 304 -8.48 -34.17 6.29
CA ASN A 304 -9.02 -35.34 6.99
C ASN A 304 -9.71 -36.34 6.05
N ASP A 305 -10.17 -35.88 4.88
CA ASP A 305 -10.83 -36.74 3.89
C ASP A 305 -9.81 -37.41 2.94
N ASP A 306 -8.60 -36.85 2.82
CA ASP A 306 -7.49 -37.34 2.00
C ASP A 306 -6.15 -37.19 2.77
N ASP A 307 -5.59 -38.31 3.22
CA ASP A 307 -4.36 -38.33 4.04
C ASP A 307 -3.08 -37.95 3.24
N ASP A 308 -3.10 -38.06 1.92
CA ASP A 308 -1.98 -37.71 1.03
C ASP A 308 -2.02 -36.23 0.59
N LEU A 309 -3.14 -35.54 0.84
CA LEU A 309 -3.31 -34.14 0.49
C LEU A 309 -2.60 -33.22 1.47
N THR A 310 -1.62 -32.49 0.97
CA THR A 310 -0.93 -31.44 1.75
C THR A 310 -1.35 -30.06 1.25
N ILE A 311 -2.05 -29.28 2.09
CA ILE A 311 -2.36 -27.88 1.83
C ILE A 311 -1.57 -27.03 2.82
N THR A 312 -0.65 -26.24 2.30
CA THR A 312 0.17 -25.31 3.09
C THR A 312 -0.30 -23.87 2.87
N VAL A 313 -0.46 -23.12 3.96
CA VAL A 313 -0.75 -21.70 3.89
C VAL A 313 0.58 -20.98 3.69
N ALA A 314 0.86 -20.51 2.48
CA ALA A 314 2.09 -19.80 2.16
C ALA A 314 2.05 -18.34 2.66
N ARG A 315 0.86 -17.72 2.59
CA ARG A 315 0.63 -16.36 3.09
C ARG A 315 -0.80 -16.24 3.62
N ASP A 316 -0.94 -15.65 4.80
CA ASP A 316 -2.24 -15.27 5.39
C ASP A 316 -2.17 -13.82 5.86
N GLU A 317 -2.95 -12.95 5.24
CA GLU A 317 -3.05 -11.54 5.63
C GLU A 317 -3.55 -11.38 7.07
N ALA A 318 -4.38 -12.31 7.55
CA ALA A 318 -4.91 -12.29 8.91
C ALA A 318 -3.81 -12.41 9.97
N ASP A 319 -2.76 -13.21 9.74
CA ASP A 319 -1.64 -13.34 10.67
C ASP A 319 -0.86 -12.01 10.74
N SER A 320 -0.58 -11.39 9.60
CA SER A 320 0.09 -10.08 9.54
C SER A 320 -0.72 -8.98 10.26
N ILE A 321 -2.04 -8.98 10.09
CA ILE A 321 -2.96 -8.07 10.80
C ILE A 321 -2.89 -8.30 12.31
N GLN A 322 -2.97 -9.55 12.74
CA GLN A 322 -2.94 -9.90 14.16
C GLN A 322 -1.62 -9.51 14.82
N ASP A 323 -0.50 -9.78 14.19
CA ASP A 323 0.83 -9.41 14.72
C ASP A 323 1.01 -7.88 14.77
N SER A 324 0.64 -7.16 13.72
CA SER A 324 0.69 -5.71 13.69
C SER A 324 -0.15 -5.06 14.79
N LEU A 325 -1.37 -5.52 14.99
CA LEU A 325 -2.26 -5.00 16.04
C LEU A 325 -1.76 -5.35 17.44
N LYS A 326 -1.15 -6.52 17.62
CA LYS A 326 -0.53 -6.93 18.89
C LYS A 326 0.66 -6.02 19.21
N ASP A 327 1.54 -5.74 18.26
CA ASP A 327 2.70 -4.85 18.41
C ASP A 327 2.29 -3.45 18.85
N VAL A 328 1.25 -2.89 18.21
CA VAL A 328 0.73 -1.57 18.58
C VAL A 328 0.02 -1.60 19.94
N ALA A 329 -0.70 -2.68 20.27
CA ALA A 329 -1.31 -2.84 21.59
C ALA A 329 -0.25 -2.94 22.70
N GLU A 330 0.85 -3.68 22.49
CA GLU A 330 1.98 -3.74 23.41
C GLU A 330 2.64 -2.38 23.59
N THR A 331 2.85 -1.63 22.50
CA THR A 331 3.37 -0.25 22.50
C THR A 331 2.45 0.67 23.33
N MET A 332 1.12 0.55 23.18
CA MET A 332 0.15 1.33 23.95
C MET A 332 0.22 1.00 25.45
N VAL A 333 0.33 -0.27 25.81
CA VAL A 333 0.47 -0.70 27.21
C VAL A 333 1.79 -0.17 27.80
N MET A 334 2.90 -0.27 27.06
CA MET A 334 4.18 0.31 27.48
C MET A 334 4.09 1.83 27.71
N ALA A 335 3.42 2.56 26.81
CA ALA A 335 3.21 4.01 26.95
C ALA A 335 2.45 4.37 28.22
N VAL A 336 1.40 3.60 28.57
CA VAL A 336 0.62 3.79 29.82
C VAL A 336 1.50 3.53 31.04
N VAL A 337 2.24 2.43 31.06
CA VAL A 337 3.13 2.07 32.17
C VAL A 337 4.23 3.11 32.38
N ILE A 338 4.88 3.56 31.32
CA ILE A 338 5.90 4.62 31.34
C ILE A 338 5.30 5.91 31.91
N SER A 339 4.11 6.30 31.46
CA SER A 339 3.39 7.47 31.98
C SER A 339 3.14 7.37 33.49
N MET A 340 2.71 6.22 33.98
CA MET A 340 2.51 5.97 35.42
C MET A 340 3.82 6.07 36.22
N ILE A 341 4.92 5.56 35.71
CA ILE A 341 6.24 5.64 36.34
C ILE A 341 6.69 7.10 36.48
N ILE A 342 6.53 7.89 35.42
CA ILE A 342 6.92 9.30 35.44
C ILE A 342 6.12 10.07 36.48
N ILE A 343 4.79 9.88 36.50
CA ILE A 343 3.92 10.52 37.47
C ILE A 343 4.31 10.14 38.91
N PHE A 344 4.66 8.86 39.14
CA PHE A 344 5.19 8.41 40.42
C PHE A 344 6.50 9.14 40.80
N LEU A 345 7.42 9.31 39.88
CA LEU A 345 8.68 10.01 40.12
C LEU A 345 8.47 11.46 40.55
N PHE A 346 7.47 12.16 39.98
CA PHE A 346 7.20 13.57 40.28
C PHE A 346 6.37 13.80 41.56
N PHE A 347 5.38 12.95 41.87
CA PHE A 347 4.52 13.09 43.02
C PHE A 347 4.95 12.24 44.22
N GLY A 348 5.72 11.18 44.01
CA GLY A 348 6.19 10.26 45.06
C GLY A 348 5.08 9.45 45.71
N ASP A 349 3.87 9.44 45.16
CA ASP A 349 2.71 8.67 45.68
C ASP A 349 2.11 7.80 44.57
N PHE A 350 2.08 6.48 44.83
CA PHE A 350 1.50 5.49 43.90
C PHE A 350 0.00 5.72 43.67
N LYS A 351 -0.73 6.28 44.64
CA LYS A 351 -2.15 6.60 44.46
C LYS A 351 -2.37 7.69 43.42
N ALA A 352 -1.47 8.70 43.37
CA ALA A 352 -1.51 9.74 42.34
C ALA A 352 -1.28 9.16 40.96
N SER A 353 -0.31 8.25 40.81
CA SER A 353 -0.07 7.53 39.56
C SER A 353 -1.25 6.68 39.12
N LEU A 354 -1.91 6.00 40.08
CA LEU A 354 -3.09 5.17 39.81
C LEU A 354 -4.29 6.01 39.32
N ILE A 355 -4.48 7.24 39.86
CA ILE A 355 -5.54 8.13 39.40
C ILE A 355 -5.40 8.46 37.92
N VAL A 356 -4.21 8.89 37.50
CA VAL A 356 -3.95 9.20 36.08
C VAL A 356 -3.90 7.92 35.24
N GLY A 357 -3.26 6.85 35.76
CA GLY A 357 -3.22 5.55 35.10
C GLY A 357 -4.60 4.92 34.86
N SER A 358 -5.61 5.23 35.67
CA SER A 358 -6.99 4.77 35.44
C SER A 358 -7.76 5.65 34.45
N SER A 359 -7.39 6.93 34.32
CA SER A 359 -8.06 7.85 33.40
C SER A 359 -7.76 7.54 31.95
N ILE A 360 -6.53 7.02 31.63
CA ILE A 360 -6.09 6.72 30.27
C ILE A 360 -6.91 5.58 29.65
N PRO A 361 -6.95 4.35 30.23
CA PRO A 361 -7.74 3.27 29.66
C PRO A 361 -9.23 3.62 29.52
N THR A 362 -9.76 4.39 30.46
CA THR A 362 -11.16 4.84 30.39
C THR A 362 -11.38 5.76 29.18
N SER A 363 -10.47 6.69 28.93
CA SER A 363 -10.55 7.59 27.77
C SER A 363 -10.39 6.83 26.46
N ILE A 364 -9.51 5.83 26.39
CA ILE A 364 -9.33 4.95 25.23
C ILE A 364 -10.62 4.18 24.93
N LEU A 365 -11.22 3.54 25.97
CA LEU A 365 -12.47 2.79 25.79
C LEU A 365 -13.63 3.70 25.35
N MET A 366 -13.70 4.95 25.84
CA MET A 366 -14.67 5.94 25.36
C MET A 366 -14.47 6.27 23.89
N SER A 367 -13.23 6.45 23.47
CA SER A 367 -12.88 6.74 22.07
C SER A 367 -13.23 5.55 21.17
N LEU A 368 -12.90 4.33 21.57
CA LEU A 368 -13.22 3.10 20.83
C LEU A 368 -14.73 2.91 20.64
N ILE A 369 -15.56 3.20 21.66
CA ILE A 369 -17.02 3.16 21.51
C ILE A 369 -17.49 4.12 20.42
N VAL A 370 -16.94 5.34 20.38
CA VAL A 370 -17.31 6.34 19.38
C VAL A 370 -16.82 5.94 18.00
N MET A 371 -15.57 5.46 17.89
CA MET A 371 -14.96 5.01 16.63
C MET A 371 -15.77 3.88 16.00
N THR A 372 -16.05 2.82 16.76
CA THR A 372 -16.82 1.66 16.26
C THR A 372 -18.24 2.07 15.85
N ARG A 373 -18.87 3.00 16.57
CA ARG A 373 -20.20 3.52 16.20
C ARG A 373 -20.18 4.45 14.98
N ALA A 374 -19.07 5.10 14.73
CA ALA A 374 -18.85 5.95 13.55
C ALA A 374 -18.37 5.14 12.32
N GLY A 375 -18.20 3.81 12.43
CA GLY A 375 -17.79 2.95 11.32
C GLY A 375 -16.29 2.92 11.05
N PHE A 376 -15.46 3.44 11.96
CA PHE A 376 -13.99 3.37 11.78
C PHE A 376 -13.45 1.99 12.13
N THR A 377 -12.56 1.48 11.28
CA THR A 377 -11.83 0.22 11.50
C THR A 377 -10.64 0.42 12.46
N LEU A 378 -10.24 -0.64 13.15
CA LEU A 378 -9.00 -0.68 13.92
C LEU A 378 -7.88 -1.17 13.01
N ASN A 379 -7.01 -0.27 12.63
CA ASN A 379 -5.86 -0.52 11.78
C ASN A 379 -4.60 0.14 12.37
N ILE A 380 -3.44 -0.08 11.75
CA ILE A 380 -2.16 0.46 12.23
C ILE A 380 -2.23 1.99 12.44
N ILE A 381 -2.86 2.72 11.51
CA ILE A 381 -2.94 4.19 11.54
C ILE A 381 -3.86 4.69 12.68
N THR A 382 -5.06 4.12 12.82
CA THR A 382 -6.00 4.53 13.88
C THR A 382 -5.48 4.14 15.26
N MET A 383 -4.86 2.96 15.40
CA MET A 383 -4.26 2.53 16.66
C MET A 383 -3.01 3.36 17.02
N SER A 384 -2.20 3.76 16.04
CA SER A 384 -1.11 4.73 16.27
C SER A 384 -1.63 6.08 16.74
N GLY A 385 -2.78 6.51 16.21
CA GLY A 385 -3.51 7.67 16.73
C GLY A 385 -3.93 7.52 18.21
N LEU A 386 -4.32 6.31 18.63
CA LEU A 386 -4.61 6.01 20.05
C LEU A 386 -3.34 6.08 20.91
N VAL A 387 -2.20 5.51 20.46
CA VAL A 387 -0.90 5.58 21.17
C VAL A 387 -0.46 7.02 21.36
N LEU A 388 -0.53 7.83 20.30
CA LEU A 388 -0.28 9.27 20.37
C LEU A 388 -1.20 9.96 21.33
N GLY A 389 -2.50 9.60 21.28
CA GLY A 389 -3.53 10.09 22.20
C GLY A 389 -3.16 9.83 23.65
N VAL A 390 -2.55 8.69 23.98
CA VAL A 390 -2.09 8.38 25.35
C VAL A 390 -1.16 9.47 25.87
N GLY A 391 -0.15 9.85 25.09
CA GLY A 391 0.80 10.90 25.50
C GLY A 391 0.15 12.25 25.73
N MET A 392 -0.85 12.62 24.93
CA MET A 392 -1.55 13.90 25.03
C MET A 392 -2.69 13.89 26.06
N MET A 393 -3.38 12.76 26.27
CA MET A 393 -4.47 12.60 27.22
C MET A 393 -4.02 12.76 28.68
N VAL A 394 -2.78 12.38 28.98
CA VAL A 394 -2.19 12.45 30.31
C VAL A 394 -2.13 13.89 30.81
N ASP A 395 -1.89 14.86 29.93
CA ASP A 395 -1.73 16.27 30.24
C ASP A 395 -2.95 16.84 30.99
N ASN A 396 -4.16 16.62 30.48
CA ASN A 396 -5.39 17.09 31.12
C ASN A 396 -5.54 16.55 32.56
N SER A 397 -5.24 15.26 32.75
CA SER A 397 -5.38 14.60 34.07
C SER A 397 -4.31 15.08 35.05
N ILE A 398 -3.10 15.35 34.61
CA ILE A 398 -2.00 15.88 35.41
C ILE A 398 -2.32 17.28 35.91
N VAL A 399 -2.80 18.16 35.03
CA VAL A 399 -3.12 19.57 35.41
C VAL A 399 -4.24 19.62 36.44
N VAL A 400 -5.30 18.79 36.32
CA VAL A 400 -6.36 18.68 37.32
C VAL A 400 -5.80 18.15 38.64
N LEU A 401 -5.02 17.08 38.61
CA LEU A 401 -4.46 16.45 39.80
C LEU A 401 -3.56 17.43 40.58
N GLU A 402 -2.68 18.14 39.85
CA GLU A 402 -1.82 19.17 40.47
C GLU A 402 -2.62 20.31 41.12
N SER A 403 -3.68 20.78 40.42
CA SER A 403 -4.56 21.80 40.95
C SER A 403 -5.32 21.33 42.19
N CYS A 404 -5.72 20.06 42.25
CA CYS A 404 -6.34 19.45 43.44
C CYS A 404 -5.35 19.39 44.61
N PHE A 405 -4.08 19.06 44.38
CA PHE A 405 -3.05 19.10 45.43
C PHE A 405 -2.84 20.53 45.96
N ARG A 406 -2.69 21.53 45.09
CA ARG A 406 -2.56 22.94 45.51
C ARG A 406 -3.79 23.45 46.26
N ALA A 407 -4.97 23.02 45.87
CA ALA A 407 -6.20 23.35 46.59
C ALA A 407 -6.25 22.68 47.97
N MET A 408 -5.74 21.44 48.08
CA MET A 408 -5.67 20.70 49.34
C MET A 408 -4.72 21.37 50.36
N ASP A 409 -3.60 21.94 49.89
CA ASP A 409 -2.65 22.66 50.78
C ASP A 409 -3.26 23.87 51.45
N LYS A 410 -4.29 24.48 50.83
CA LYS A 410 -5.02 25.65 51.36
C LYS A 410 -6.16 25.23 52.32
N GLN A 411 -6.58 23.95 52.37
CA GLN A 411 -7.66 23.46 53.18
C GLN A 411 -7.20 23.18 54.62
N GLN A 412 -7.96 23.68 55.61
CA GLN A 412 -7.72 23.40 57.03
C GLN A 412 -8.14 21.98 57.43
N ASP A 413 -9.21 21.46 56.83
CA ASP A 413 -9.70 20.09 57.04
C ASP A 413 -9.01 19.10 56.10
N LYS A 414 -8.22 18.17 56.62
CA LYS A 414 -7.53 17.08 55.87
C LYS A 414 -8.33 15.77 55.85
N GLY A 415 -9.60 15.81 56.22
CA GLY A 415 -10.54 14.65 56.19
C GLY A 415 -11.18 14.46 54.82
N ALA A 416 -12.15 13.53 54.72
CA ALA A 416 -12.83 13.21 53.46
C ALA A 416 -13.57 14.42 52.83
N LEU A 417 -14.12 15.32 53.67
CA LEU A 417 -14.75 16.56 53.22
C LEU A 417 -13.72 17.53 52.63
N GLY A 418 -12.53 17.60 53.20
CA GLY A 418 -11.42 18.41 52.70
C GLY A 418 -10.96 17.97 51.28
N TYR A 419 -10.82 16.66 51.06
CA TYR A 419 -10.52 16.11 49.74
C TYR A 419 -11.62 16.40 48.72
N ALA A 420 -12.89 16.28 49.08
CA ALA A 420 -14.02 16.60 48.21
C ALA A 420 -14.06 18.10 47.85
N LYS A 421 -13.81 19.01 48.81
CA LYS A 421 -13.73 20.46 48.57
C LYS A 421 -12.50 20.81 47.70
N ALA A 422 -11.33 20.22 47.98
CA ALA A 422 -10.12 20.42 47.21
C ALA A 422 -10.28 19.93 45.78
N ALA A 423 -10.92 18.77 45.57
CA ALA A 423 -11.24 18.24 44.24
C ALA A 423 -12.14 19.18 43.44
N LEU A 424 -13.21 19.70 44.08
CA LEU A 424 -14.12 20.63 43.41
C LEU A 424 -13.45 21.99 43.10
N GLU A 425 -12.75 22.58 44.06
CA GLU A 425 -12.09 23.85 43.93
C GLU A 425 -10.93 23.77 42.93
N GLY A 426 -10.08 22.73 43.04
CA GLY A 426 -8.95 22.53 42.12
C GLY A 426 -9.41 22.33 40.67
N THR A 427 -10.44 21.52 40.43
CA THR A 427 -10.98 21.35 39.07
C THR A 427 -11.58 22.65 38.53
N ASN A 428 -12.34 23.40 39.35
CA ASN A 428 -12.95 24.65 38.90
C ASN A 428 -11.93 25.74 38.50
N ILE A 429 -10.76 25.78 39.13
CA ILE A 429 -9.70 26.74 38.82
C ILE A 429 -9.15 26.47 37.40
N VAL A 430 -9.02 25.23 36.99
CA VAL A 430 -8.28 24.84 35.75
C VAL A 430 -9.19 24.43 34.58
N VAL A 431 -10.51 24.24 34.80
CA VAL A 431 -11.43 23.71 33.78
C VAL A 431 -11.44 24.56 32.48
N ALA A 432 -11.45 25.91 32.63
CA ALA A 432 -11.44 26.80 31.45
C ALA A 432 -10.13 26.74 30.66
N SER A 433 -9.01 26.64 31.38
CA SER A 433 -7.66 26.51 30.75
C SER A 433 -7.52 25.17 30.04
N ILE A 434 -7.96 24.07 30.66
CA ILE A 434 -7.91 22.74 30.07
C ILE A 434 -8.83 22.64 28.84
N PHE A 435 -10.02 23.23 28.91
CA PHE A 435 -10.94 23.28 27.79
C PHE A 435 -10.33 24.05 26.62
N GLY A 436 -9.75 25.22 26.85
CA GLY A 436 -9.06 26.00 25.81
C GLY A 436 -7.88 25.26 25.21
N SER A 437 -7.03 24.62 26.03
CA SER A 437 -5.91 23.79 25.57
C SER A 437 -6.38 22.61 24.72
N THR A 438 -7.42 21.88 25.16
CA THR A 438 -7.97 20.75 24.42
C THR A 438 -8.55 21.21 23.07
N VAL A 439 -9.30 22.31 23.02
CA VAL A 439 -9.82 22.87 21.77
C VAL A 439 -8.66 23.27 20.83
N THR A 440 -7.62 23.92 21.34
CA THR A 440 -6.45 24.30 20.54
C THR A 440 -5.77 23.06 19.94
N THR A 441 -5.66 21.98 20.71
CA THR A 441 -5.08 20.71 20.21
C THR A 441 -6.00 20.03 19.19
N CYS A 442 -7.31 19.99 19.43
CA CYS A 442 -8.27 19.37 18.50
C CYS A 442 -8.32 20.10 17.13
N VAL A 443 -8.25 21.43 17.15
CA VAL A 443 -8.32 22.25 15.92
C VAL A 443 -7.17 21.97 14.93
N VAL A 444 -6.03 21.49 15.43
CA VAL A 444 -4.90 21.08 14.59
C VAL A 444 -5.24 19.91 13.65
N PHE A 445 -6.14 19.04 14.09
CA PHE A 445 -6.52 17.83 13.33
C PHE A 445 -7.69 18.07 12.37
N ILE A 446 -8.38 19.22 12.45
CA ILE A 446 -9.46 19.56 11.53
C ILE A 446 -9.01 19.57 10.06
N PRO A 447 -7.86 20.15 9.69
CA PRO A 447 -7.41 20.13 8.30
C PRO A 447 -7.21 18.74 7.72
N LEU A 448 -6.87 17.72 8.53
CA LEU A 448 -6.72 16.33 8.06
C LEU A 448 -8.02 15.74 7.53
N VAL A 449 -9.15 16.17 8.08
CA VAL A 449 -10.48 15.73 7.65
C VAL A 449 -10.86 16.25 6.26
N PHE A 450 -10.24 17.37 5.85
CA PHE A 450 -10.48 18.01 4.56
C PHE A 450 -9.36 17.75 3.53
N LEU A 451 -8.41 16.86 3.85
CA LEU A 451 -7.44 16.40 2.87
C LEU A 451 -8.15 15.49 1.86
N ASN A 452 -7.83 15.69 0.60
CA ASN A 452 -8.18 14.80 -0.50
C ASN A 452 -6.99 13.87 -0.75
N GLY A 453 -7.16 12.86 -1.58
CA GLY A 453 -6.08 11.95 -1.94
C GLY A 453 -5.84 10.83 -0.93
N MET A 454 -4.75 10.11 -1.13
CA MET A 454 -4.34 9.00 -0.29
C MET A 454 -4.08 9.45 1.16
N SER A 455 -3.44 10.62 1.36
CA SER A 455 -3.20 11.18 2.68
C SER A 455 -4.49 11.51 3.44
N GLY A 456 -5.54 11.91 2.74
CA GLY A 456 -6.87 12.16 3.34
C GLY A 456 -7.53 10.88 3.84
N GLN A 457 -7.53 9.83 3.04
CA GLN A 457 -8.09 8.52 3.41
C GLN A 457 -7.31 7.88 4.57
N MET A 458 -5.97 7.92 4.52
CA MET A 458 -5.12 7.36 5.58
C MET A 458 -5.21 8.13 6.89
N PHE A 459 -5.04 9.46 6.86
CA PHE A 459 -4.85 10.25 8.07
C PHE A 459 -6.11 10.91 8.59
N GLY A 460 -7.17 10.97 7.79
CA GLY A 460 -8.48 11.48 8.22
C GLY A 460 -9.03 10.70 9.41
N ALA A 461 -9.05 9.37 9.33
CA ALA A 461 -9.48 8.48 10.41
C ALA A 461 -8.64 8.65 11.69
N MET A 462 -7.30 8.82 11.55
CA MET A 462 -6.40 9.09 12.67
C MET A 462 -6.71 10.45 13.31
N GLY A 463 -6.97 11.49 12.51
CA GLY A 463 -7.37 12.81 13.00
C GLY A 463 -8.62 12.74 13.87
N TYR A 464 -9.67 12.07 13.41
CA TYR A 464 -10.87 11.81 14.19
C TYR A 464 -10.57 11.03 15.48
N THR A 465 -9.75 9.97 15.40
CA THR A 465 -9.37 9.16 16.55
C THR A 465 -8.73 10.01 17.64
N ILE A 466 -7.78 10.89 17.31
CA ILE A 466 -7.11 11.77 18.25
C ILE A 466 -8.10 12.78 18.85
N VAL A 467 -9.00 13.35 18.05
CA VAL A 467 -10.05 14.27 18.54
C VAL A 467 -10.97 13.58 19.54
N PHE A 468 -11.40 12.34 19.25
CA PHE A 468 -12.22 11.54 20.18
C PHE A 468 -11.46 11.25 21.47
N CYS A 469 -10.18 10.90 21.40
CA CYS A 469 -9.31 10.71 22.56
C CYS A 469 -9.19 11.96 23.42
N MET A 470 -9.00 13.11 22.80
CA MET A 470 -8.85 14.39 23.52
C MET A 470 -10.16 14.81 24.18
N CYS A 471 -11.31 14.62 23.51
CA CYS A 471 -12.63 14.86 24.09
C CYS A 471 -12.93 13.92 25.27
N ALA A 472 -12.59 12.63 25.11
CA ALA A 472 -12.73 11.62 26.17
C ALA A 472 -11.83 11.94 27.39
N SER A 473 -10.58 12.37 27.13
CA SER A 473 -9.63 12.78 28.16
C SER A 473 -10.14 13.99 28.94
N LEU A 474 -10.70 14.99 28.26
CA LEU A 474 -11.30 16.16 28.91
C LEU A 474 -12.45 15.75 29.84
N LEU A 475 -13.35 14.87 29.38
CA LEU A 475 -14.46 14.34 30.21
C LEU A 475 -13.93 13.55 31.41
N SER A 476 -12.92 12.69 31.19
CA SER A 476 -12.25 11.92 32.25
C SER A 476 -11.57 12.84 33.28
N ALA A 477 -10.85 13.88 32.82
CA ALA A 477 -10.19 14.84 33.71
C ALA A 477 -11.16 15.64 34.59
N ILE A 478 -12.35 15.99 34.08
CA ILE A 478 -13.36 16.74 34.81
C ILE A 478 -14.22 15.86 35.74
N ALA A 479 -14.42 14.59 35.40
CA ALA A 479 -15.30 13.65 36.09
C ALA A 479 -14.53 12.60 36.92
N ILE A 480 -13.65 11.84 36.28
CA ILE A 480 -13.00 10.64 36.88
C ILE A 480 -11.87 11.05 37.82
N VAL A 481 -10.98 11.94 37.38
CA VAL A 481 -9.81 12.37 38.18
C VAL A 481 -10.23 12.96 39.56
N PRO A 482 -11.19 13.94 39.66
CA PRO A 482 -11.62 14.45 40.93
C PRO A 482 -12.37 13.41 41.80
N LEU A 483 -13.10 12.48 41.18
CA LEU A 483 -13.74 11.37 41.88
C LEU A 483 -12.71 10.45 42.53
N CYS A 484 -11.72 10.00 41.73
CA CYS A 484 -10.64 9.15 42.22
C CYS A 484 -9.75 9.86 43.26
N TYR A 485 -9.55 11.18 43.11
CA TYR A 485 -8.85 12.00 44.10
C TYR A 485 -9.54 12.00 45.47
N MET A 486 -10.87 12.15 45.48
CA MET A 486 -11.66 12.06 46.69
C MET A 486 -11.64 10.64 47.30
N MET A 487 -11.69 9.60 46.49
CA MET A 487 -11.72 8.19 46.94
C MET A 487 -10.37 7.69 47.46
N TYR A 488 -9.29 7.90 46.67
CA TYR A 488 -7.96 7.35 47.00
C TYR A 488 -7.17 8.20 48.00
N LYS A 489 -7.56 9.48 48.16
CA LYS A 489 -6.90 10.43 49.07
C LYS A 489 -5.37 10.45 48.94
N PRO A 490 -4.84 10.77 47.75
CA PRO A 490 -3.40 10.80 47.54
C PRO A 490 -2.76 11.90 48.38
N LYS A 491 -1.47 11.69 48.71
CA LYS A 491 -0.65 12.67 49.47
C LYS A 491 0.57 13.03 48.69
N GLU A 492 0.76 14.30 48.36
CA GLU A 492 2.01 14.76 47.79
C GLU A 492 3.13 14.59 48.84
N ARG A 493 4.21 13.85 48.46
CA ARG A 493 5.39 13.67 49.31
C ARG A 493 6.44 14.71 48.97
N SER A 494 6.86 15.50 49.93
CA SER A 494 7.97 16.47 49.79
C SER A 494 9.33 15.82 49.45
N SER A 495 9.42 14.50 49.64
CA SER A 495 10.61 13.69 49.37
C SER A 495 10.53 12.93 48.03
N ALA A 496 9.69 13.33 47.07
CA ALA A 496 9.60 12.68 45.77
C ALA A 496 10.96 12.72 45.04
N PRO A 497 11.35 11.65 44.33
CA PRO A 497 12.66 11.54 43.69
C PRO A 497 13.00 12.71 42.77
N ALA A 498 12.02 13.25 42.04
CA ALA A 498 12.21 14.38 41.13
C ALA A 498 12.28 15.75 41.85
N THR A 499 11.94 15.86 43.13
CA THR A 499 11.85 17.20 43.82
C THR A 499 13.22 17.86 43.95
N ARG A 500 14.27 17.12 44.35
CA ARG A 500 15.62 17.70 44.51
C ARG A 500 16.24 18.19 43.20
N PRO A 501 16.29 17.38 42.10
CA PRO A 501 16.79 17.87 40.83
C PRO A 501 15.95 19.02 40.26
N LEU A 502 14.65 19.03 40.49
CA LEU A 502 13.75 20.08 40.02
C LEU A 502 14.01 21.42 40.71
N THR A 503 14.18 21.44 42.04
CA THR A 503 14.51 22.68 42.77
C THR A 503 15.85 23.24 42.33
N PHE A 504 16.85 22.40 42.14
CA PHE A 504 18.14 22.81 41.56
C PHE A 504 17.96 23.44 40.17
N LEU A 505 17.17 22.82 39.29
CA LEU A 505 16.88 23.34 37.94
C LEU A 505 16.11 24.66 38.01
N GLN A 506 15.14 24.81 38.91
CA GLN A 506 14.42 26.09 39.10
C GLN A 506 15.34 27.23 39.55
N ASP A 507 16.28 26.97 40.46
CA ASP A 507 17.23 27.97 40.91
C ASP A 507 18.27 28.31 39.83
N ALA A 508 18.73 27.33 39.09
CA ALA A 508 19.57 27.54 37.91
C ALA A 508 18.83 28.36 36.84
N TYR A 509 17.57 28.05 36.55
CA TYR A 509 16.70 28.76 35.62
C TYR A 509 16.58 30.27 36.02
N ARG A 510 16.26 30.56 37.30
CA ARG A 510 16.18 31.95 37.78
C ARG A 510 17.47 32.75 37.50
N LYS A 511 18.63 32.13 37.72
CA LYS A 511 19.94 32.73 37.44
C LYS A 511 20.17 32.95 35.94
N ILE A 512 19.98 31.92 35.15
CA ILE A 512 20.17 31.95 33.66
C ILE A 512 19.21 32.97 33.05
N MET A 513 17.92 32.92 33.40
CA MET A 513 16.88 33.80 32.86
C MET A 513 17.14 35.28 33.21
N SER A 514 17.67 35.56 34.42
CA SER A 514 18.07 36.91 34.80
C SER A 514 19.19 37.51 33.92
N VAL A 515 20.09 36.64 33.39
CA VAL A 515 21.19 37.03 32.47
C VAL A 515 20.62 37.17 31.04
N LEU A 516 19.80 36.22 30.56
CA LEU A 516 19.22 36.28 29.22
C LEU A 516 18.34 37.49 28.99
N LEU A 517 17.57 37.92 30.01
CA LEU A 517 16.74 39.10 29.92
C LEU A 517 17.57 40.43 29.93
N LYS A 518 18.86 40.36 30.32
CA LYS A 518 19.79 41.51 30.18
C LYS A 518 20.36 41.57 28.77
N HIS A 519 20.65 40.41 28.17
CA HIS A 519 21.36 40.28 26.87
C HIS A 519 20.42 39.80 25.75
N LYS A 520 19.29 40.48 25.56
CA LYS A 520 18.23 40.11 24.59
C LYS A 520 18.76 39.97 23.16
N ALA A 521 19.76 40.75 22.75
CA ALA A 521 20.34 40.69 21.41
C ALA A 521 21.05 39.35 21.13
N ILE A 522 21.68 38.74 22.14
CA ILE A 522 22.34 37.44 22.02
C ILE A 522 21.29 36.36 21.77
N VAL A 523 20.17 36.43 22.49
CA VAL A 523 19.05 35.46 22.29
C VAL A 523 18.45 35.61 20.89
N MET A 524 18.29 36.84 20.38
CA MET A 524 17.82 37.08 19.01
C MET A 524 18.80 36.52 17.97
N LEU A 525 20.11 36.70 18.15
CA LEU A 525 21.11 36.16 17.26
C LEU A 525 21.10 34.62 17.30
N ALA A 526 20.98 34.02 18.48
CA ALA A 526 20.88 32.57 18.65
C ALA A 526 19.61 32.02 17.99
N SER A 527 18.48 32.70 18.07
CA SER A 527 17.25 32.29 17.43
C SER A 527 17.34 32.33 15.88
N VAL A 528 18.03 33.32 15.31
CA VAL A 528 18.35 33.31 13.87
C VAL A 528 19.25 32.14 13.51
N GLY A 529 20.27 31.87 14.34
CA GLY A 529 21.16 30.71 14.16
C GLY A 529 20.38 29.36 14.17
N ILE A 530 19.38 29.22 15.04
CA ILE A 530 18.50 28.03 15.08
C ILE A 530 17.74 27.89 13.77
N ILE A 531 17.16 28.96 13.22
CA ILE A 531 16.43 28.91 11.95
C ILE A 531 17.36 28.50 10.81
N VAL A 532 18.57 29.10 10.74
CA VAL A 532 19.57 28.72 9.72
C VAL A 532 19.97 27.24 9.86
N ALA A 533 20.17 26.77 11.09
CA ALA A 533 20.47 25.37 11.37
C ALA A 533 19.29 24.43 10.92
N THR A 534 18.06 24.87 11.14
CA THR A 534 16.87 24.12 10.68
C THR A 534 16.85 23.94 9.16
N VAL A 535 17.09 25.04 8.41
CA VAL A 535 17.15 24.99 6.93
C VAL A 535 18.29 24.09 6.46
N PHE A 536 19.46 24.18 7.11
CA PHE A 536 20.62 23.33 6.78
C PHE A 536 20.37 21.84 7.08
N LEU A 537 19.71 21.51 8.18
CA LEU A 537 19.36 20.13 8.53
C LEU A 537 18.28 19.57 7.60
N ALA A 538 17.31 20.40 7.21
CA ALA A 538 16.25 20.00 6.28
C ALA A 538 16.79 19.78 4.85
N SER A 539 17.81 20.55 4.45
CA SER A 539 18.44 20.37 3.14
C SER A 539 19.21 19.04 3.07
N GLY A 540 18.93 18.22 2.06
CA GLY A 540 19.59 16.92 1.84
C GLY A 540 19.02 15.77 2.66
N MET A 541 17.79 15.90 3.21
CA MET A 541 17.05 14.75 3.74
C MET A 541 16.44 13.95 2.58
N GLN A 542 16.52 12.65 2.69
CA GLN A 542 15.81 11.75 1.79
C GLN A 542 14.30 11.85 2.03
N THR A 543 13.54 11.85 0.94
CA THR A 543 12.07 11.87 0.98
C THR A 543 11.53 10.58 0.41
N GLU A 544 10.53 10.02 1.05
CA GLU A 544 9.81 8.83 0.60
C GLU A 544 8.32 8.96 0.94
N LEU A 545 7.44 8.32 0.18
CA LEU A 545 6.01 8.36 0.47
C LEU A 545 5.72 7.77 1.84
N MET A 546 6.13 6.53 2.05
CA MET A 546 6.01 5.85 3.33
C MET A 546 7.31 5.12 3.66
N THR A 547 7.60 5.00 4.94
CA THR A 547 8.72 4.18 5.42
C THR A 547 8.33 2.71 5.30
N ALA A 548 9.13 1.92 4.62
CA ALA A 548 8.90 0.50 4.46
C ALA A 548 9.03 -0.24 5.80
N ASP A 549 8.09 -1.14 6.06
CA ASP A 549 8.17 -2.07 7.18
C ASP A 549 9.05 -3.27 6.83
N ASP A 550 9.84 -3.75 7.78
CA ASP A 550 10.61 -4.98 7.62
C ASP A 550 9.70 -6.20 7.89
N THR A 551 9.00 -6.64 6.85
CA THR A 551 8.08 -7.79 6.92
C THR A 551 8.81 -9.14 6.93
N GLY A 552 10.14 -9.17 6.77
CA GLY A 552 10.89 -10.41 6.61
C GLY A 552 10.58 -11.13 5.29
N THR A 553 10.07 -10.44 4.29
CA THR A 553 9.75 -11.01 2.98
C THR A 553 10.61 -10.35 1.91
N VAL A 554 11.24 -11.15 1.07
CA VAL A 554 12.02 -10.70 -0.09
C VAL A 554 11.36 -11.22 -1.36
N SER A 555 11.17 -10.33 -2.34
CA SER A 555 10.70 -10.67 -3.67
C SER A 555 11.86 -10.57 -4.66
N VAL A 556 12.12 -11.64 -5.37
CA VAL A 556 13.06 -11.68 -6.51
C VAL A 556 12.22 -11.76 -7.77
N SER A 557 12.16 -10.67 -8.53
CA SER A 557 11.52 -10.63 -9.84
C SER A 557 12.55 -10.98 -10.91
N ILE A 558 12.22 -11.93 -11.76
CA ILE A 558 13.07 -12.46 -12.81
C ILE A 558 12.32 -12.28 -14.13
N GLU A 559 12.76 -11.34 -14.95
CA GLU A 559 12.32 -11.23 -16.33
C GLU A 559 13.28 -12.00 -17.21
N THR A 560 12.85 -13.11 -17.79
CA THR A 560 13.66 -13.84 -18.75
C THR A 560 13.66 -13.12 -20.10
N ARG A 561 14.70 -13.35 -20.90
CA ARG A 561 14.74 -12.78 -22.24
C ARG A 561 13.52 -13.29 -23.04
N PRO A 562 12.75 -12.40 -23.68
CA PRO A 562 11.57 -12.79 -24.44
C PRO A 562 11.90 -13.83 -25.52
N GLY A 563 11.03 -14.85 -25.66
CA GLY A 563 11.21 -15.94 -26.62
C GLY A 563 12.24 -17.00 -26.19
N LEU A 564 12.61 -17.05 -24.92
CA LEU A 564 13.43 -18.12 -24.39
C LEU A 564 12.61 -19.42 -24.34
N ILE A 565 13.19 -20.55 -24.75
CA ILE A 565 12.51 -21.84 -24.63
C ILE A 565 12.34 -22.24 -23.16
N THR A 566 11.24 -22.91 -22.83
CA THR A 566 10.84 -23.22 -21.45
C THR A 566 11.93 -23.93 -20.64
N GLU A 567 12.70 -24.85 -21.27
CA GLU A 567 13.77 -25.56 -20.58
C GLU A 567 14.94 -24.64 -20.18
N GLN A 568 15.20 -23.58 -20.96
CA GLN A 568 16.24 -22.60 -20.61
C GLN A 568 15.77 -21.61 -19.56
N ALA A 569 14.53 -21.18 -19.65
CA ALA A 569 13.91 -20.37 -18.60
C ALA A 569 13.91 -21.12 -17.26
N ASP A 570 13.51 -22.41 -17.27
CA ASP A 570 13.52 -23.24 -16.06
C ASP A 570 14.92 -23.43 -15.46
N ALA A 571 15.96 -23.51 -16.28
CA ALA A 571 17.35 -23.60 -15.79
C ALA A 571 17.76 -22.31 -15.06
N ILE A 572 17.40 -21.13 -15.57
CA ILE A 572 17.66 -19.82 -14.92
C ILE A 572 16.89 -19.73 -13.60
N LEU A 573 15.62 -20.11 -13.62
CA LEU A 573 14.77 -20.10 -12.41
C LEU A 573 15.31 -21.04 -11.34
N ALA A 574 15.76 -22.25 -11.71
CA ALA A 574 16.34 -23.22 -10.78
C ALA A 574 17.67 -22.73 -10.17
N GLU A 575 18.49 -21.99 -10.93
CA GLU A 575 19.72 -21.39 -10.42
C GLU A 575 19.41 -20.27 -9.41
N ALA A 576 18.47 -19.36 -9.73
CA ALA A 576 18.02 -18.33 -8.81
C ALA A 576 17.36 -18.94 -7.55
N GLU A 577 16.54 -19.97 -7.72
CA GLU A 577 15.90 -20.71 -6.65
C GLU A 577 16.92 -21.37 -5.70
N SER A 578 18.02 -21.91 -6.24
CA SER A 578 19.09 -22.51 -5.44
C SER A 578 19.81 -21.48 -4.55
N ILE A 579 20.02 -20.25 -5.03
CA ILE A 579 20.61 -19.16 -4.26
C ILE A 579 19.71 -18.79 -3.07
N VAL A 580 18.40 -18.72 -3.30
CA VAL A 580 17.43 -18.43 -2.24
C VAL A 580 17.37 -19.58 -1.23
N ALA A 581 17.34 -20.83 -1.69
CA ALA A 581 17.25 -22.03 -0.85
C ALA A 581 18.46 -22.21 0.06
N ASP A 582 19.66 -21.87 -0.40
CA ASP A 582 20.92 -22.05 0.35
C ASP A 582 21.09 -21.01 1.48
N HIS A 583 20.26 -19.98 1.57
CA HIS A 583 20.42 -18.93 2.55
C HIS A 583 19.89 -19.34 3.95
N GLU A 584 20.77 -19.26 4.99
CA GLU A 584 20.46 -19.74 6.36
C GLU A 584 19.20 -19.11 7.01
N ASP A 585 18.88 -17.86 6.65
CA ASP A 585 17.77 -17.10 7.25
C ASP A 585 16.44 -17.29 6.52
N VAL A 586 16.38 -18.06 5.42
CA VAL A 586 15.13 -18.39 4.72
C VAL A 586 14.38 -19.49 5.48
N GLU A 587 13.10 -19.26 5.74
CA GLU A 587 12.16 -20.22 6.32
C GLU A 587 11.46 -21.04 5.24
N SER A 588 10.93 -20.36 4.23
CA SER A 588 10.27 -20.95 3.06
C SER A 588 10.32 -19.98 1.89
N TYR A 589 10.12 -20.50 0.69
CA TYR A 589 10.04 -19.70 -0.52
C TYR A 589 9.06 -20.30 -1.51
N MET A 590 8.53 -19.45 -2.39
CA MET A 590 7.59 -19.83 -3.44
C MET A 590 8.02 -19.18 -4.76
N LEU A 591 8.24 -19.99 -5.77
CA LEU A 591 8.46 -19.58 -7.15
C LEU A 591 7.14 -19.62 -7.93
N ARG A 592 6.88 -18.57 -8.69
CA ARG A 592 5.81 -18.48 -9.68
C ARG A 592 6.40 -17.91 -10.97
N TYR A 593 6.14 -18.57 -12.09
CA TYR A 593 6.62 -18.14 -13.41
C TYR A 593 5.53 -18.28 -14.45
N ASN A 594 5.28 -17.24 -15.19
CA ASN A 594 4.32 -17.23 -16.29
C ASN A 594 4.70 -16.14 -17.31
N ASN A 595 4.64 -16.43 -18.58
CA ASN A 595 4.86 -15.47 -19.68
C ASN A 595 6.16 -14.65 -19.53
N ASP A 596 7.29 -15.32 -19.41
CA ASP A 596 8.65 -14.73 -19.26
C ASP A 596 8.89 -13.93 -17.95
N GLU A 597 7.89 -13.85 -17.06
CA GLU A 597 8.00 -13.21 -15.75
C GLU A 597 8.00 -14.27 -14.64
N GLY A 598 9.06 -14.32 -13.86
CA GLY A 598 9.20 -15.14 -12.67
C GLY A 598 9.25 -14.30 -11.40
N THR A 599 8.65 -14.79 -10.32
CA THR A 599 8.77 -14.18 -8.99
C THR A 599 9.07 -15.25 -7.96
N ILE A 600 10.21 -15.11 -7.25
CA ILE A 600 10.48 -15.90 -6.06
C ILE A 600 10.15 -15.03 -4.85
N THR A 601 9.17 -15.45 -4.06
CA THR A 601 8.84 -14.82 -2.78
C THR A 601 9.44 -15.63 -1.67
N ALA A 602 10.46 -15.10 -0.99
CA ALA A 602 11.13 -15.75 0.14
C ALA A 602 10.67 -15.15 1.47
N TYR A 603 10.32 -16.01 2.41
CA TYR A 603 9.95 -15.66 3.78
C TYR A 603 11.12 -15.95 4.72
N LEU A 604 11.61 -14.93 5.42
CA LEU A 604 12.74 -15.02 6.31
C LEU A 604 12.29 -15.37 7.73
N LYS A 605 13.15 -16.11 8.46
CA LYS A 605 12.90 -16.52 9.85
C LYS A 605 12.76 -15.33 10.80
N ASP A 606 11.90 -15.50 11.81
CA ASP A 606 11.88 -14.60 12.95
C ASP A 606 13.20 -14.73 13.75
N GLY A 607 13.81 -13.59 14.12
CA GLY A 607 15.08 -13.58 14.84
C GLY A 607 16.31 -13.90 13.97
N ARG A 608 16.21 -13.67 12.65
CA ARG A 608 17.27 -13.78 11.66
C ARG A 608 18.51 -12.96 12.04
N LYS A 609 19.66 -13.35 11.50
CA LYS A 609 20.95 -12.69 11.76
C LYS A 609 21.12 -11.41 10.95
N MET A 610 20.61 -11.42 9.71
CA MET A 610 20.71 -10.31 8.76
C MET A 610 19.36 -9.57 8.65
N SER A 611 19.41 -8.27 8.45
CA SER A 611 18.21 -7.50 8.09
C SER A 611 17.75 -7.86 6.67
N THR A 612 16.47 -7.64 6.37
CA THR A 612 15.95 -7.89 5.02
C THR A 612 16.71 -7.10 3.95
N ASP A 613 17.09 -5.85 4.23
CA ASP A 613 17.90 -5.03 3.31
C ASP A 613 19.33 -5.60 3.07
N GLU A 614 19.93 -6.24 4.06
CA GLU A 614 21.23 -6.91 3.89
C GLU A 614 21.11 -8.17 3.03
N VAL A 615 20.03 -8.96 3.21
CA VAL A 615 19.72 -10.12 2.38
C VAL A 615 19.48 -9.70 0.93
N VAL A 616 18.68 -8.66 0.71
CA VAL A 616 18.44 -8.08 -0.63
C VAL A 616 19.77 -7.72 -1.30
N SER A 617 20.62 -6.97 -0.60
CA SER A 617 21.92 -6.56 -1.17
C SER A 617 22.87 -7.73 -1.44
N GLN A 618 22.77 -8.80 -0.66
CA GLN A 618 23.54 -10.03 -0.88
C GLN A 618 23.06 -10.73 -2.16
N TRP A 619 21.73 -10.94 -2.29
CA TRP A 619 21.16 -11.62 -3.45
C TRP A 619 21.29 -10.80 -4.74
N GLU A 620 21.19 -9.47 -4.70
CA GLU A 620 21.51 -8.60 -5.83
C GLU A 620 22.93 -8.87 -6.39
N ASN A 621 23.91 -9.08 -5.48
CA ASN A 621 25.28 -9.36 -5.92
C ASN A 621 25.49 -10.82 -6.37
N GLU A 622 24.83 -11.79 -5.74
CA GLU A 622 24.96 -13.21 -6.06
C GLU A 622 24.25 -13.59 -7.37
N MET A 623 23.15 -12.90 -7.68
CA MET A 623 22.38 -13.11 -8.91
C MET A 623 22.82 -12.22 -10.09
N ALA A 624 23.75 -11.28 -9.87
CA ALA A 624 24.22 -10.35 -10.92
C ALA A 624 24.90 -11.03 -12.12
N ASP A 625 25.40 -12.24 -11.94
CA ASP A 625 26.11 -13.00 -12.98
C ASP A 625 25.17 -13.93 -13.81
N LEU A 626 23.87 -13.95 -13.51
CA LEU A 626 22.90 -14.75 -14.27
C LEU A 626 22.64 -14.11 -15.64
N GLU A 627 22.86 -14.88 -16.70
CA GLU A 627 22.72 -14.40 -18.10
C GLU A 627 21.31 -14.66 -18.67
N ASN A 628 20.91 -13.91 -19.67
CA ASN A 628 19.62 -13.98 -20.37
C ASN A 628 18.37 -13.69 -19.49
N CYS A 629 18.56 -12.94 -18.43
CA CYS A 629 17.46 -12.46 -17.58
C CYS A 629 17.79 -11.11 -16.96
N THR A 630 16.77 -10.36 -16.59
CA THR A 630 16.88 -9.17 -15.75
C THR A 630 16.34 -9.54 -14.37
N ILE A 631 17.13 -9.34 -13.32
CA ILE A 631 16.75 -9.70 -11.95
C ILE A 631 16.64 -8.45 -11.10
N THR A 632 15.52 -8.32 -10.42
CA THR A 632 15.26 -7.26 -9.44
C THR A 632 14.97 -7.90 -8.09
N VAL A 633 15.78 -7.57 -7.09
CA VAL A 633 15.60 -8.08 -5.71
C VAL A 633 15.11 -6.95 -4.84
N GLU A 634 13.94 -7.11 -4.22
CA GLU A 634 13.33 -6.10 -3.37
C GLU A 634 12.81 -6.68 -2.06
N ALA A 635 12.91 -5.89 -0.98
CA ALA A 635 12.16 -6.21 0.23
C ALA A 635 10.65 -6.02 -0.05
N SER A 636 9.87 -7.09 0.07
CA SER A 636 8.42 -7.03 -0.09
C SER A 636 7.83 -6.30 1.11
N THR A 637 7.13 -5.21 0.86
CA THR A 637 6.42 -4.45 1.88
C THR A 637 4.93 -4.51 1.61
N SER A 638 4.11 -4.24 2.61
CA SER A 638 2.63 -4.18 2.46
C SER A 638 2.16 -3.18 1.38
N MET A 639 3.07 -2.37 0.85
CA MET A 639 2.87 -1.36 -0.18
C MET A 639 3.89 -1.45 -1.32
N SER A 640 4.31 -2.66 -1.70
CA SER A 640 5.33 -2.86 -2.75
C SER A 640 4.95 -2.28 -4.13
N MET A 641 3.67 -2.04 -4.40
CA MET A 641 3.22 -1.30 -5.59
C MET A 641 3.79 0.13 -5.70
N MET A 642 4.29 0.69 -4.59
CA MET A 642 4.92 2.02 -4.55
C MET A 642 6.44 1.94 -4.47
N GLY A 643 7.06 0.88 -4.98
CA GLY A 643 8.47 0.48 -5.06
C GLY A 643 9.49 1.47 -4.48
N ARG A 644 10.48 0.97 -3.79
CA ARG A 644 11.62 1.78 -3.32
C ARG A 644 12.63 1.88 -4.46
N SER A 645 12.53 2.90 -5.33
CA SER A 645 13.61 3.15 -6.28
C SER A 645 14.88 3.50 -5.50
N ARG A 646 15.82 2.57 -5.43
CA ARG A 646 17.15 2.81 -4.86
C ARG A 646 18.08 3.51 -5.85
N GLY A 647 17.66 3.66 -7.10
CA GLY A 647 18.46 4.14 -8.21
C GLY A 647 18.03 5.50 -8.76
N TYR A 648 18.71 5.88 -9.81
CA TYR A 648 18.34 6.98 -10.69
C TYR A 648 17.29 6.48 -11.70
N GLU A 649 16.31 7.31 -11.97
CA GLU A 649 15.28 7.03 -12.98
C GLU A 649 14.99 8.30 -13.77
N ALA A 650 14.95 8.16 -15.08
CA ALA A 650 14.57 9.22 -16.00
C ALA A 650 13.57 8.68 -17.02
N ILE A 651 12.45 9.37 -17.16
CA ILE A 651 11.43 9.07 -18.15
C ILE A 651 11.57 10.06 -19.30
N LEU A 652 11.66 9.53 -20.51
CA LEU A 652 11.64 10.29 -21.75
C LEU A 652 10.27 10.11 -22.41
N LYS A 653 9.68 11.19 -22.92
CA LYS A 653 8.39 11.18 -23.63
C LYS A 653 8.56 11.78 -25.01
N GLY A 654 7.97 11.13 -26.00
CA GLY A 654 7.99 11.58 -27.39
C GLY A 654 6.78 11.09 -28.18
N THR A 655 6.52 11.71 -29.31
CA THR A 655 5.41 11.33 -30.22
C THR A 655 5.83 10.29 -31.27
N GLN A 656 7.14 10.08 -31.45
CA GLN A 656 7.71 9.12 -32.41
C GLN A 656 8.62 8.15 -31.65
N TYR A 657 8.32 6.86 -31.71
CA TYR A 657 9.03 5.82 -30.99
C TYR A 657 10.51 5.70 -31.42
N ASP A 658 10.77 5.71 -32.75
CA ASP A 658 12.13 5.54 -33.29
C ASP A 658 13.09 6.67 -32.86
N GLU A 659 12.61 7.93 -32.86
CA GLU A 659 13.40 9.09 -32.39
C GLU A 659 13.70 8.98 -30.89
N LEU A 660 12.71 8.54 -30.13
CA LEU A 660 12.83 8.36 -28.67
C LEU A 660 13.83 7.24 -28.34
N GLN A 661 13.81 6.15 -29.10
CA GLN A 661 14.75 5.03 -28.98
C GLN A 661 16.20 5.45 -29.26
N GLU A 662 16.44 6.23 -30.32
CA GLU A 662 17.79 6.73 -30.66
C GLU A 662 18.37 7.57 -29.51
N VAL A 663 17.59 8.53 -28.98
CA VAL A 663 18.02 9.38 -27.86
C VAL A 663 18.21 8.59 -26.57
N SER A 664 17.34 7.60 -26.29
CA SER A 664 17.49 6.72 -25.13
C SER A 664 18.81 5.95 -25.18
N ASN A 665 19.16 5.37 -26.33
CA ASN A 665 20.41 4.63 -26.52
C ASN A 665 21.66 5.53 -26.34
N GLU A 666 21.58 6.81 -26.77
CA GLU A 666 22.66 7.78 -26.54
C GLU A 666 22.84 8.07 -25.05
N ILE A 667 21.73 8.33 -24.32
CA ILE A 667 21.74 8.56 -22.89
C ILE A 667 22.26 7.33 -22.11
N VAL A 668 21.83 6.13 -22.44
CA VAL A 668 22.30 4.88 -21.82
C VAL A 668 23.82 4.74 -22.01
N SER A 669 24.32 5.00 -23.23
CA SER A 669 25.76 4.94 -23.52
C SER A 669 26.57 5.96 -22.70
N GLU A 670 26.04 7.16 -22.51
CA GLU A 670 26.65 8.19 -21.65
C GLU A 670 26.64 7.82 -20.17
N LEU A 671 25.55 7.20 -19.68
CA LEU A 671 25.42 6.75 -18.29
C LEU A 671 26.36 5.57 -17.98
N ILE A 672 26.50 4.60 -18.88
CA ILE A 672 27.45 3.47 -18.75
C ILE A 672 28.91 3.97 -18.63
N ALA A 673 29.24 5.07 -19.28
CA ALA A 673 30.59 5.65 -19.21
C ALA A 673 30.92 6.37 -17.89
N ARG A 674 29.97 6.49 -16.96
CA ARG A 674 30.13 7.17 -15.66
C ARG A 674 30.58 6.20 -14.57
N ASP A 675 31.36 6.70 -13.62
CA ASP A 675 31.85 5.95 -12.45
C ASP A 675 30.92 6.08 -11.21
N ASP A 676 29.91 6.97 -11.25
CA ASP A 676 29.05 7.26 -10.12
C ASP A 676 27.70 6.50 -10.17
N VAL A 677 27.44 5.78 -11.26
CA VAL A 677 26.30 4.86 -11.47
C VAL A 677 26.74 3.50 -11.95
N LYS A 678 25.90 2.50 -11.73
CA LYS A 678 26.06 1.11 -12.19
C LYS A 678 24.71 0.55 -12.62
N ASN A 679 24.67 -0.64 -13.22
CA ASN A 679 23.43 -1.33 -13.62
C ASN A 679 22.48 -0.39 -14.40
N VAL A 680 23.00 0.16 -15.52
CA VAL A 680 22.22 1.07 -16.36
C VAL A 680 21.33 0.23 -17.27
N HIS A 681 20.04 0.42 -17.21
CA HIS A 681 19.03 -0.29 -18.03
C HIS A 681 18.07 0.69 -18.69
N SER A 682 17.52 0.27 -19.82
CA SER A 682 16.42 0.97 -20.49
C SER A 682 15.25 0.01 -20.67
N SER A 683 14.01 0.52 -20.57
CA SER A 683 12.81 -0.30 -20.81
C SER A 683 12.71 -0.91 -22.20
N ILE A 684 13.56 -0.47 -23.13
CA ILE A 684 13.64 -0.99 -24.52
C ILE A 684 14.84 -1.92 -24.74
N GLU A 685 15.64 -2.23 -23.74
CA GLU A 685 16.88 -3.00 -23.90
C GLU A 685 16.60 -4.48 -24.23
N ASN A 686 15.50 -5.01 -23.75
CA ASN A 686 15.07 -6.38 -24.04
C ASN A 686 14.30 -6.43 -25.37
N THR A 687 15.03 -6.53 -26.49
CA THR A 687 14.41 -6.82 -27.79
C THR A 687 14.41 -8.31 -28.06
N ALA A 688 13.27 -8.84 -28.52
CA ALA A 688 13.18 -10.20 -29.03
C ALA A 688 13.18 -10.19 -30.55
N PRO A 689 13.95 -11.04 -31.22
CA PRO A 689 13.79 -11.23 -32.64
C PRO A 689 12.44 -11.93 -32.91
N VAL A 690 11.56 -11.25 -33.62
CA VAL A 690 10.28 -11.79 -34.09
C VAL A 690 10.41 -12.24 -35.53
N VAL A 691 9.79 -13.38 -35.84
CA VAL A 691 9.69 -13.84 -37.22
C VAL A 691 8.48 -13.19 -37.87
N ALA A 692 8.72 -12.27 -38.78
CA ALA A 692 7.66 -11.59 -39.52
C ALA A 692 7.37 -12.28 -40.85
N VAL A 693 6.09 -12.51 -41.14
CA VAL A 693 5.59 -13.06 -42.42
C VAL A 693 4.92 -11.93 -43.19
N LYS A 694 5.63 -11.33 -44.12
CA LYS A 694 5.11 -10.23 -44.97
C LYS A 694 4.43 -10.80 -46.22
N VAL A 695 3.12 -10.80 -46.21
CA VAL A 695 2.31 -11.28 -47.35
C VAL A 695 2.43 -10.28 -48.51
N ASP A 696 2.76 -10.77 -49.73
CA ASP A 696 2.67 -9.99 -50.96
C ASP A 696 1.21 -9.98 -51.44
N PRO A 697 0.51 -8.82 -51.36
CA PRO A 697 -0.91 -8.76 -51.67
C PRO A 697 -1.22 -9.07 -53.13
N VAL A 698 -0.26 -8.89 -54.06
CA VAL A 698 -0.43 -9.18 -55.50
C VAL A 698 -0.36 -10.68 -55.74
N SER A 699 0.68 -11.33 -55.22
CA SER A 699 0.85 -12.78 -55.35
C SER A 699 -0.27 -13.55 -54.62
N ALA A 700 -0.63 -13.13 -53.41
CA ALA A 700 -1.72 -13.75 -52.67
C ALA A 700 -3.06 -13.63 -53.40
N SER A 701 -3.42 -12.44 -53.90
CA SER A 701 -4.65 -12.20 -54.66
C SER A 701 -4.69 -12.97 -55.97
N ALA A 702 -3.55 -13.20 -56.66
CA ALA A 702 -3.47 -13.99 -57.87
C ALA A 702 -3.84 -15.49 -57.61
N GLU A 703 -3.53 -15.97 -56.42
CA GLU A 703 -3.89 -17.32 -55.94
C GLU A 703 -5.27 -17.36 -55.26
N GLY A 704 -5.98 -16.23 -55.14
CA GLY A 704 -7.29 -16.09 -54.54
C GLY A 704 -7.27 -16.10 -52.99
N LEU A 705 -6.09 -15.75 -52.41
CA LEU A 705 -5.88 -15.69 -50.98
C LEU A 705 -5.85 -14.23 -50.48
N THR A 706 -6.24 -14.01 -49.23
CA THR A 706 -6.08 -12.77 -48.52
C THR A 706 -5.01 -12.92 -47.42
N ALA A 707 -4.40 -11.82 -46.99
CA ALA A 707 -3.41 -11.85 -45.90
C ALA A 707 -4.02 -12.44 -44.60
N ALA A 708 -5.27 -12.09 -44.29
CA ALA A 708 -5.97 -12.64 -43.10
C ALA A 708 -6.14 -14.17 -43.18
N GLN A 709 -6.49 -14.71 -44.35
CA GLN A 709 -6.61 -16.16 -44.53
C GLN A 709 -5.26 -16.88 -44.36
N ILE A 710 -4.18 -16.28 -44.89
CA ILE A 710 -2.83 -16.82 -44.72
C ILE A 710 -2.42 -16.78 -43.25
N GLY A 711 -2.65 -15.67 -42.53
CA GLY A 711 -2.36 -15.56 -41.12
C GLY A 711 -3.12 -16.57 -40.27
N THR A 712 -4.43 -16.72 -40.51
CA THR A 712 -5.26 -17.74 -39.80
C THR A 712 -4.74 -19.16 -40.04
N MET A 713 -4.36 -19.49 -41.29
CA MET A 713 -3.80 -20.83 -41.59
C MET A 713 -2.45 -21.05 -40.89
N ILE A 714 -1.57 -20.04 -40.85
CA ILE A 714 -0.27 -20.13 -40.14
C ILE A 714 -0.55 -20.36 -38.65
N LYS A 715 -1.45 -19.57 -38.03
CA LYS A 715 -1.84 -19.72 -36.63
C LYS A 715 -2.33 -21.14 -36.34
N GLN A 716 -3.23 -21.67 -37.19
CA GLN A 716 -3.73 -23.03 -37.02
C GLN A 716 -2.66 -24.11 -37.15
N MET A 717 -1.60 -23.83 -37.94
CA MET A 717 -0.48 -24.78 -38.11
C MET A 717 0.52 -24.73 -36.96
N LEU A 718 0.68 -23.57 -36.31
CA LEU A 718 1.62 -23.41 -35.19
C LEU A 718 1.00 -23.76 -33.84
N ASP A 719 -0.16 -23.21 -33.56
CA ASP A 719 -0.84 -23.29 -32.25
C ASP A 719 -1.92 -24.36 -32.19
N GLY A 720 -2.30 -24.91 -33.37
CA GLY A 720 -3.48 -25.78 -33.51
C GLY A 720 -4.79 -24.99 -33.38
N GLU A 721 -5.88 -25.66 -33.15
CA GLU A 721 -7.21 -25.07 -33.00
C GLU A 721 -8.05 -25.91 -32.02
N GLU A 722 -8.69 -25.27 -31.08
CA GLU A 722 -9.73 -25.91 -30.29
C GLU A 722 -10.98 -26.15 -31.18
N VAL A 723 -11.33 -27.40 -31.36
CA VAL A 723 -12.36 -27.81 -32.35
C VAL A 723 -13.70 -28.11 -31.68
N THR A 724 -13.70 -28.59 -30.45
CA THR A 724 -14.89 -28.87 -29.63
C THR A 724 -14.49 -29.17 -28.19
N THR A 725 -15.49 -29.42 -27.32
CA THR A 725 -15.28 -29.99 -25.98
C THR A 725 -15.97 -31.38 -25.94
N LEU A 726 -15.37 -32.32 -25.24
CA LEU A 726 -15.94 -33.63 -25.01
C LEU A 726 -16.34 -33.78 -23.54
N LYS A 727 -17.50 -34.40 -23.31
CA LYS A 727 -17.99 -34.63 -21.95
C LYS A 727 -17.69 -36.06 -21.51
N VAL A 728 -16.58 -36.24 -20.77
CA VAL A 728 -16.14 -37.54 -20.24
C VAL A 728 -16.40 -37.59 -18.75
N ASP A 729 -17.14 -38.58 -18.26
CA ASP A 729 -17.47 -38.73 -16.82
C ASP A 729 -18.10 -37.50 -16.14
N GLY A 730 -18.77 -36.64 -16.91
CA GLY A 730 -19.40 -35.41 -16.44
C GLY A 730 -18.51 -34.18 -16.49
N GLN A 731 -17.28 -34.31 -16.98
CA GLN A 731 -16.29 -33.23 -17.15
C GLN A 731 -16.23 -32.82 -18.63
N GLU A 732 -16.06 -31.55 -18.88
CA GLU A 732 -15.79 -30.98 -20.20
C GLU A 732 -14.30 -30.94 -20.43
N ILE A 733 -13.79 -31.77 -21.35
CA ILE A 733 -12.40 -31.83 -21.75
C ILE A 733 -12.27 -31.16 -23.13
N SER A 734 -11.34 -30.19 -23.23
CA SER A 734 -11.06 -29.53 -24.51
C SER A 734 -10.48 -30.51 -25.53
N VAL A 735 -10.91 -30.39 -26.79
CA VAL A 735 -10.42 -31.21 -27.93
C VAL A 735 -9.71 -30.26 -28.88
N LYS A 736 -8.37 -30.43 -29.03
CA LYS A 736 -7.54 -29.62 -29.94
C LYS A 736 -7.04 -30.42 -31.12
N ALA A 737 -7.14 -29.84 -32.29
CA ALA A 737 -6.53 -30.37 -33.50
C ALA A 737 -5.19 -29.68 -33.76
N GLU A 738 -4.11 -30.45 -33.79
CA GLU A 738 -2.74 -29.95 -33.86
C GLU A 738 -1.94 -30.74 -34.87
N TYR A 739 -0.98 -30.10 -35.51
CA TYR A 739 0.03 -30.82 -36.29
C TYR A 739 1.11 -31.40 -35.36
N PRO A 740 1.86 -32.46 -35.79
CA PRO A 740 2.98 -32.96 -35.00
C PRO A 740 3.98 -31.84 -34.64
N GLU A 741 4.41 -31.78 -33.38
CA GLU A 741 5.27 -30.71 -32.85
C GLU A 741 6.57 -30.50 -33.64
N ASP A 742 7.11 -31.57 -34.24
CA ASP A 742 8.38 -31.54 -35.02
C ASP A 742 8.18 -31.01 -36.44
N GLN A 743 6.97 -30.78 -36.92
CA GLN A 743 6.68 -30.46 -38.30
C GLN A 743 6.83 -28.95 -38.63
N TYR A 744 6.44 -28.04 -37.70
CA TYR A 744 6.45 -26.60 -37.92
C TYR A 744 7.17 -25.81 -36.79
N LYS A 745 8.05 -26.47 -36.03
CA LYS A 745 8.71 -25.92 -34.86
C LYS A 745 9.86 -24.95 -35.19
N THR A 746 10.47 -25.03 -36.39
CA THR A 746 11.63 -24.21 -36.75
C THR A 746 11.34 -23.26 -37.90
N VAL A 747 12.01 -22.08 -37.92
CA VAL A 747 11.83 -21.09 -39.00
C VAL A 747 12.03 -21.65 -40.41
N PRO A 748 13.03 -22.52 -40.70
CA PRO A 748 13.15 -23.15 -42.02
C PRO A 748 11.99 -24.10 -42.38
N GLN A 749 11.23 -24.59 -41.39
CA GLN A 749 10.02 -25.39 -41.64
C GLN A 749 8.83 -24.48 -41.96
N LEU A 750 8.76 -23.25 -41.41
CA LEU A 750 7.75 -22.26 -41.77
C LEU A 750 7.81 -21.87 -43.26
N GLU A 751 9.01 -21.76 -43.85
CA GLU A 751 9.17 -21.49 -45.26
C GLU A 751 8.55 -22.58 -46.16
N ARG A 752 8.37 -23.79 -45.63
CA ARG A 752 7.81 -24.97 -46.34
C ARG A 752 6.32 -25.14 -46.15
N ILE A 753 5.70 -24.25 -45.37
CA ILE A 753 4.23 -24.31 -45.17
C ILE A 753 3.56 -24.22 -46.55
N ILE A 754 2.56 -25.07 -46.70
CA ILE A 754 1.73 -25.16 -47.91
C ILE A 754 0.35 -24.64 -47.56
N VAL A 755 -0.02 -23.51 -48.20
CA VAL A 755 -1.31 -22.83 -47.98
C VAL A 755 -2.36 -23.36 -48.94
N LYS A 756 -3.52 -23.76 -48.43
CA LYS A 756 -4.66 -24.24 -49.19
C LYS A 756 -5.38 -23.10 -49.94
N LYS A 757 -5.59 -23.22 -51.22
CA LYS A 757 -6.31 -22.21 -52.04
C LYS A 757 -7.82 -22.42 -51.97
N PRO A 758 -8.63 -21.36 -51.92
CA PRO A 758 -10.10 -21.47 -51.98
C PRO A 758 -10.61 -22.15 -53.29
N SER A 759 -9.87 -22.00 -54.35
CA SER A 759 -10.16 -22.63 -55.65
C SER A 759 -9.80 -24.11 -55.74
N GLY A 760 -9.21 -24.69 -54.70
CA GLY A 760 -8.63 -26.05 -54.67
C GLY A 760 -7.15 -26.05 -55.13
N GLY A 761 -6.38 -26.96 -54.53
CA GLY A 761 -4.91 -27.01 -54.71
C GLY A 761 -4.17 -26.17 -53.65
N TYR A 762 -2.82 -26.15 -53.76
CA TYR A 762 -1.93 -25.59 -52.76
C TYR A 762 -0.95 -24.59 -53.36
N VAL A 763 -0.42 -23.68 -52.57
CA VAL A 763 0.65 -22.78 -52.90
C VAL A 763 1.66 -22.77 -51.75
N ALA A 764 2.95 -22.72 -52.00
CA ALA A 764 3.94 -22.57 -50.92
C ALA A 764 3.85 -21.17 -50.30
N LEU A 765 4.01 -21.07 -48.99
CA LEU A 765 3.99 -19.77 -48.30
C LEU A 765 5.09 -18.84 -48.86
N SER A 766 6.26 -19.38 -49.20
CA SER A 766 7.37 -18.65 -49.85
C SER A 766 7.02 -18.02 -51.21
N ASP A 767 5.94 -18.47 -51.89
CA ASP A 767 5.50 -17.90 -53.16
C ASP A 767 4.59 -16.70 -53.00
N VAL A 768 3.98 -16.52 -51.81
CA VAL A 768 2.98 -15.47 -51.50
C VAL A 768 3.42 -14.58 -50.34
N ALA A 769 4.47 -14.91 -49.60
CA ALA A 769 4.97 -14.16 -48.47
C ALA A 769 6.50 -14.24 -48.34
N GLU A 770 7.11 -13.20 -47.76
CA GLU A 770 8.50 -13.13 -47.36
C GLU A 770 8.63 -13.31 -45.85
N ILE A 771 9.50 -14.24 -45.43
CA ILE A 771 9.76 -14.52 -43.99
C ILE A 771 11.10 -13.87 -43.63
N TYR A 772 11.13 -13.01 -42.64
CA TYR A 772 12.35 -12.33 -42.18
C TYR A 772 12.33 -12.10 -40.68
N TYR A 773 13.52 -11.93 -40.09
CA TYR A 773 13.63 -11.55 -38.68
C TYR A 773 13.50 -10.05 -38.53
N LYS A 774 12.74 -9.62 -37.53
CA LYS A 774 12.59 -8.23 -37.11
C LYS A 774 12.82 -8.17 -35.62
N ASP A 775 13.62 -7.21 -35.16
CA ASP A 775 13.72 -6.92 -33.74
C ASP A 775 12.45 -6.16 -33.31
N SER A 776 11.79 -6.66 -32.28
CA SER A 776 10.61 -6.04 -31.65
C SER A 776 10.92 -5.68 -30.21
N PRO A 777 10.46 -4.54 -29.69
CA PRO A 777 10.60 -4.24 -28.26
C PRO A 777 9.79 -5.26 -27.46
N SER A 778 10.24 -5.57 -26.23
CA SER A 778 9.51 -6.46 -25.33
C SER A 778 8.19 -5.84 -24.86
N SER A 779 8.17 -4.52 -24.69
CA SER A 779 6.99 -3.75 -24.37
C SER A 779 7.01 -2.33 -24.93
N ILE A 780 5.84 -1.76 -25.15
CA ILE A 780 5.63 -0.36 -25.54
C ILE A 780 4.85 0.33 -24.44
N GLU A 781 5.46 1.35 -23.85
CA GLU A 781 4.84 2.16 -22.81
C GLU A 781 4.39 3.51 -23.37
N LYS A 782 3.21 3.97 -22.95
CA LYS A 782 2.68 5.30 -23.27
C LYS A 782 2.05 5.95 -22.05
N GLU A 783 2.10 7.28 -22.00
CA GLU A 783 1.32 8.09 -21.08
C GLU A 783 0.66 9.23 -21.87
N ASP A 784 -0.66 9.36 -21.72
CA ASP A 784 -1.49 10.31 -22.45
C ASP A 784 -1.23 10.27 -23.98
N LYS A 785 -1.19 9.07 -24.56
CA LYS A 785 -0.89 8.76 -25.98
C LYS A 785 0.52 9.13 -26.45
N SER A 786 1.41 9.53 -25.55
CA SER A 786 2.82 9.78 -25.88
C SER A 786 3.66 8.56 -25.50
N TYR A 787 4.50 8.11 -26.41
CA TYR A 787 5.46 7.04 -26.13
C TYR A 787 6.38 7.44 -24.98
N GLN A 788 6.68 6.49 -24.14
CA GLN A 788 7.53 6.65 -22.97
C GLN A 788 8.64 5.62 -22.96
N ILE A 789 9.85 6.04 -22.62
CA ILE A 789 10.98 5.15 -22.34
C ILE A 789 11.54 5.50 -20.98
N THR A 790 11.68 4.49 -20.14
CA THR A 790 12.25 4.63 -18.80
C THR A 790 13.71 4.17 -18.81
N ILE A 791 14.61 5.03 -18.32
CA ILE A 791 16.03 4.74 -18.14
C ILE A 791 16.31 4.69 -16.65
N SER A 792 16.85 3.59 -16.16
CA SER A 792 17.18 3.36 -14.76
C SER A 792 18.68 3.09 -14.58
N ALA A 793 19.22 3.48 -13.42
CA ALA A 793 20.60 3.20 -13.04
C ALA A 793 20.74 3.22 -11.51
N ASP A 794 21.58 2.35 -10.95
CA ASP A 794 21.85 2.34 -9.51
C ASP A 794 22.97 3.31 -9.16
N TYR A 795 22.85 3.95 -7.99
CA TYR A 795 23.94 4.76 -7.47
C TYR A 795 25.03 3.87 -6.86
N VAL A 796 26.29 4.15 -7.18
CA VAL A 796 27.45 3.47 -6.55
C VAL A 796 27.52 3.81 -5.06
N ASP A 797 27.18 5.07 -4.69
CA ASP A 797 27.12 5.55 -3.30
C ASP A 797 25.79 6.27 -3.04
N SER A 798 24.88 5.58 -2.34
CA SER A 798 23.56 6.09 -2.00
C SER A 798 23.59 7.35 -1.11
N SER A 799 24.69 7.61 -0.38
CA SER A 799 24.84 8.82 0.45
C SER A 799 24.99 10.11 -0.38
N SER A 800 25.39 9.99 -1.64
CA SER A 800 25.56 11.10 -2.58
C SER A 800 24.46 11.20 -3.65
N SER A 801 23.41 10.39 -3.56
CA SER A 801 22.35 10.22 -4.57
C SER A 801 21.75 11.53 -5.10
N ALA A 802 21.39 12.47 -4.23
CA ALA A 802 20.80 13.76 -4.63
C ALA A 802 21.77 14.64 -5.46
N ALA A 803 23.07 14.60 -5.15
CA ALA A 803 24.08 15.33 -5.90
C ALA A 803 24.37 14.67 -7.26
N VAL A 804 24.39 13.33 -7.30
CA VAL A 804 24.58 12.54 -8.51
C VAL A 804 23.37 12.71 -9.43
N LYS A 805 22.12 12.61 -8.92
CA LYS A 805 20.89 12.89 -9.65
C LYS A 805 20.95 14.25 -10.36
N THR A 806 21.31 15.31 -9.60
CA THR A 806 21.40 16.67 -10.15
C THR A 806 22.47 16.78 -11.26
N LYS A 807 23.59 16.08 -11.12
CA LYS A 807 24.63 16.05 -12.16
C LYS A 807 24.14 15.34 -13.40
N ILE A 808 23.56 14.16 -13.29
CA ILE A 808 23.03 13.40 -14.42
C ILE A 808 21.96 14.21 -15.16
N ASP A 809 21.02 14.82 -14.42
CA ASP A 809 19.97 15.64 -15.00
C ASP A 809 20.49 16.82 -15.82
N ASN A 810 21.58 17.47 -15.37
CA ASN A 810 22.15 18.64 -16.03
C ASN A 810 23.16 18.29 -17.13
N GLU A 811 23.93 17.21 -16.96
CA GLU A 811 25.07 16.88 -17.82
C GLU A 811 24.69 15.87 -18.91
N VAL A 812 23.72 14.96 -18.63
CA VAL A 812 23.34 13.89 -19.55
C VAL A 812 21.92 14.12 -20.09
N ILE A 813 20.91 14.24 -19.22
CA ILE A 813 19.51 14.28 -19.68
C ILE A 813 19.17 15.60 -20.39
N SER A 814 19.41 16.74 -19.73
CA SER A 814 18.99 18.05 -20.27
C SER A 814 19.61 18.41 -21.62
N PRO A 815 20.88 18.05 -21.93
CA PRO A 815 21.45 18.32 -23.24
C PRO A 815 20.85 17.49 -24.38
N ASN A 816 20.36 16.26 -24.07
CA ASN A 816 19.81 15.31 -25.04
C ASN A 816 18.30 15.53 -25.28
N LEU A 817 17.64 16.39 -24.51
CA LEU A 817 16.22 16.73 -24.75
C LEU A 817 16.10 17.64 -25.99
N THR A 818 15.26 17.21 -26.93
CA THR A 818 14.90 17.97 -28.14
C THR A 818 13.54 18.63 -28.00
N GLY A 819 13.09 19.43 -28.99
CA GLY A 819 11.76 20.01 -28.96
C GLY A 819 10.61 18.99 -29.05
N THR A 820 10.90 17.79 -29.56
CA THR A 820 9.99 16.65 -29.75
C THR A 820 10.05 15.66 -28.59
N ILE A 821 11.19 15.62 -27.86
CA ILE A 821 11.40 14.74 -26.72
C ILE A 821 11.46 15.58 -25.46
N THR A 822 10.62 15.24 -24.51
CA THR A 822 10.49 15.93 -23.23
C THR A 822 10.76 14.97 -22.06
N ARG A 823 11.13 15.51 -20.91
CA ARG A 823 11.25 14.71 -19.69
C ARG A 823 9.85 14.48 -19.12
N GLY A 824 9.51 13.22 -18.92
CA GLY A 824 8.34 12.80 -18.15
C GLY A 824 8.59 12.89 -16.63
N THR A 825 7.51 12.85 -15.87
CA THR A 825 7.56 12.71 -14.41
C THR A 825 7.02 11.32 -14.06
N ASN A 826 7.76 10.56 -13.28
CA ASN A 826 7.31 9.27 -12.78
C ASN A 826 6.00 9.48 -12.01
N SER A 827 5.03 8.59 -12.21
CA SER A 827 3.73 8.62 -11.50
C SER A 827 3.92 8.67 -9.98
N ARG A 828 4.92 7.97 -9.45
CA ARG A 828 5.30 8.00 -8.03
C ARG A 828 5.78 9.38 -7.58
N ASP A 829 6.69 10.03 -8.34
CA ASP A 829 7.20 11.36 -8.00
C ASP A 829 6.06 12.39 -8.04
N ARG A 830 5.12 12.25 -8.99
CA ARG A 830 3.91 13.06 -9.10
C ARG A 830 3.01 12.87 -7.88
N MET A 831 2.68 11.62 -7.54
CA MET A 831 1.88 11.29 -6.37
C MET A 831 2.53 11.82 -5.09
N MET A 832 3.85 11.62 -4.91
CA MET A 832 4.59 12.15 -3.76
C MET A 832 4.51 13.67 -3.68
N GLN A 833 4.63 14.38 -4.79
CA GLN A 833 4.54 15.84 -4.85
C GLN A 833 3.13 16.33 -4.52
N GLU A 834 2.09 15.69 -5.04
CA GLU A 834 0.68 16.01 -4.77
C GLU A 834 0.36 15.79 -3.29
N GLU A 835 0.69 14.62 -2.73
CA GLU A 835 0.42 14.26 -1.34
C GLU A 835 1.18 15.14 -0.36
N PHE A 836 2.46 15.42 -0.60
CA PHE A 836 3.24 16.32 0.25
C PHE A 836 2.71 17.76 0.18
N SER A 837 2.32 18.23 -1.00
CA SER A 837 1.70 19.54 -1.17
C SER A 837 0.40 19.65 -0.36
N GLY A 838 -0.44 18.61 -0.40
CA GLY A 838 -1.66 18.52 0.41
C GLY A 838 -1.37 18.61 1.91
N LEU A 839 -0.40 17.85 2.39
CA LEU A 839 0.00 17.86 3.81
C LEU A 839 0.62 19.22 4.25
N TYR A 840 1.45 19.84 3.42
CA TYR A 840 2.00 21.19 3.72
C TYR A 840 0.88 22.24 3.78
N ASN A 841 -0.10 22.17 2.89
CA ASN A 841 -1.26 23.04 2.93
C ASN A 841 -2.08 22.80 4.22
N ALA A 842 -2.28 21.56 4.64
CA ALA A 842 -2.94 21.22 5.90
C ALA A 842 -2.19 21.81 7.11
N ILE A 843 -0.84 21.72 7.14
CA ILE A 843 -0.04 22.34 8.20
C ILE A 843 -0.23 23.87 8.20
N ALA A 844 -0.22 24.52 7.03
CA ALA A 844 -0.42 25.97 6.94
C ALA A 844 -1.80 26.38 7.45
N VAL A 845 -2.86 25.65 7.10
CA VAL A 845 -4.23 25.87 7.61
C VAL A 845 -4.30 25.62 9.11
N ALA A 846 -3.68 24.54 9.63
CA ALA A 846 -3.62 24.26 11.06
C ALA A 846 -2.95 25.38 11.85
N VAL A 847 -1.81 25.88 11.37
CA VAL A 847 -1.09 27.02 11.97
C VAL A 847 -1.97 28.27 12.00
N PHE A 848 -2.70 28.54 10.91
CA PHE A 848 -3.66 29.65 10.87
C PHE A 848 -4.83 29.46 11.85
N LEU A 849 -5.43 28.29 11.91
CA LEU A 849 -6.53 27.98 12.83
C LEU A 849 -6.11 28.08 14.29
N ILE A 850 -4.92 27.59 14.65
CA ILE A 850 -4.35 27.76 16.00
C ILE A 850 -4.20 29.25 16.32
N PHE A 851 -3.68 30.06 15.38
CA PHE A 851 -3.57 31.50 15.58
C PHE A 851 -4.93 32.14 15.91
N VAL A 852 -5.98 31.78 15.17
CA VAL A 852 -7.34 32.29 15.40
C VAL A 852 -7.86 31.88 16.78
N VAL A 853 -7.75 30.59 17.13
CA VAL A 853 -8.22 30.07 18.44
C VAL A 853 -7.49 30.72 19.60
N MET A 854 -6.15 30.84 19.48
CA MET A 854 -5.36 31.54 20.52
C MET A 854 -5.68 33.03 20.59
N ALA A 855 -5.91 33.70 19.44
CA ALA A 855 -6.28 35.09 19.43
C ALA A 855 -7.62 35.34 20.15
N ALA A 856 -8.57 34.44 19.97
CA ALA A 856 -9.83 34.42 20.70
C ALA A 856 -9.65 34.14 22.21
N GLN A 857 -8.78 33.16 22.55
CA GLN A 857 -8.52 32.78 23.94
C GLN A 857 -7.79 33.87 24.75
N PHE A 858 -6.81 34.53 24.15
CA PHE A 858 -6.03 35.61 24.81
C PHE A 858 -6.65 37.00 24.60
N GLU A 859 -7.71 37.11 23.81
CA GLU A 859 -8.26 38.41 23.36
C GLU A 859 -7.17 39.37 22.81
N SER A 860 -6.10 38.80 22.25
CA SER A 860 -4.94 39.53 21.78
C SER A 860 -4.17 38.76 20.69
N PRO A 861 -4.19 39.24 19.44
CA PRO A 861 -3.38 38.65 18.36
C PRO A 861 -1.88 38.72 18.61
N LYS A 862 -1.45 39.65 19.46
CA LYS A 862 -0.04 39.87 19.82
C LYS A 862 0.53 38.72 20.66
N PHE A 863 -0.25 38.24 21.65
CA PHE A 863 0.17 37.13 22.50
C PHE A 863 0.17 35.82 21.71
N SER A 864 -0.84 35.63 20.83
CA SER A 864 -0.90 34.50 19.93
C SER A 864 0.31 34.41 19.02
N PHE A 865 0.68 35.50 18.36
CA PHE A 865 1.88 35.57 17.51
C PHE A 865 3.17 35.22 18.28
N MET A 866 3.29 35.69 19.55
CA MET A 866 4.44 35.35 20.39
C MET A 866 4.54 33.86 20.67
N VAL A 867 3.43 33.20 21.00
CA VAL A 867 3.44 31.77 21.27
C VAL A 867 3.76 30.98 19.99
N MET A 868 3.25 31.43 18.85
CA MET A 868 3.54 30.76 17.57
C MET A 868 5.00 30.82 17.14
N THR A 869 5.80 31.78 17.64
CA THR A 869 7.24 31.78 17.38
C THR A 869 7.96 30.54 17.92
N THR A 870 7.36 29.80 18.84
CA THR A 870 7.93 28.53 19.34
C THR A 870 7.97 27.43 18.27
N ILE A 871 7.05 27.45 17.31
CA ILE A 871 6.94 26.43 16.25
C ILE A 871 8.22 26.36 15.40
N PRO A 872 8.66 27.42 14.70
CA PRO A 872 9.84 27.33 13.83
C PRO A 872 11.14 27.00 14.60
N PHE A 873 11.24 27.37 15.87
CA PHE A 873 12.41 27.03 16.67
C PHE A 873 12.43 25.57 17.14
N SER A 874 11.28 24.94 17.31
CA SER A 874 11.19 23.51 17.66
C SER A 874 11.58 22.57 16.51
N LEU A 875 11.42 23.03 15.25
CA LEU A 875 11.72 22.22 14.06
C LEU A 875 13.18 21.77 13.99
N VAL A 876 14.13 22.54 14.55
CA VAL A 876 15.55 22.12 14.58
C VAL A 876 15.74 20.81 15.34
N GLY A 877 14.94 20.59 16.40
CA GLY A 877 14.96 19.34 17.16
C GLY A 877 14.43 18.16 16.35
N SER A 878 13.34 18.37 15.61
CA SER A 878 12.74 17.33 14.75
C SER A 878 13.70 16.93 13.61
N PHE A 879 14.17 17.89 12.81
CA PHE A 879 15.11 17.60 11.73
C PHE A 879 16.45 17.05 12.25
N GLY A 880 16.90 17.53 13.41
CA GLY A 880 18.12 17.03 14.05
C GLY A 880 18.00 15.57 14.47
N LEU A 881 16.86 15.19 15.06
CA LEU A 881 16.64 13.81 15.50
C LEU A 881 16.39 12.87 14.32
N LEU A 882 15.61 13.27 13.30
CA LEU A 882 15.44 12.52 12.05
C LEU A 882 16.80 12.20 11.42
N LYS A 883 17.68 13.19 11.27
CA LYS A 883 19.03 13.00 10.71
C LYS A 883 19.93 12.12 11.57
N LEU A 884 19.79 12.19 12.91
CA LEU A 884 20.55 11.38 13.86
C LEU A 884 20.15 9.90 13.85
N THR A 885 18.85 9.63 13.66
CA THR A 885 18.27 8.28 13.60
C THR A 885 18.29 7.67 12.21
N GLY A 886 18.62 8.47 11.16
CA GLY A 886 18.59 8.00 9.77
C GLY A 886 17.19 7.83 9.18
N VAL A 887 16.15 8.29 9.89
CA VAL A 887 14.76 8.18 9.42
C VAL A 887 14.49 9.23 8.35
N SER A 888 13.94 8.80 7.23
CA SER A 888 13.60 9.65 6.07
C SER A 888 12.39 10.55 6.34
N MET A 889 12.20 11.55 5.50
CA MET A 889 11.02 12.40 5.53
C MET A 889 9.89 11.75 4.71
N SER A 890 8.98 11.09 5.40
CA SER A 890 7.79 10.44 4.85
C SER A 890 6.51 11.23 5.16
N MET A 891 5.37 10.82 4.59
CA MET A 891 4.06 11.39 4.93
C MET A 891 3.77 11.34 6.43
N THR A 892 4.16 10.24 7.11
CA THR A 892 4.01 10.10 8.56
C THR A 892 4.93 11.06 9.32
N SER A 893 6.14 11.33 8.83
CA SER A 893 7.03 12.36 9.39
C SER A 893 6.44 13.76 9.27
N ILE A 894 5.85 14.10 8.10
CA ILE A 894 5.17 15.39 7.88
C ILE A 894 3.95 15.53 8.79
N LEU A 895 3.19 14.48 8.98
CA LEU A 895 2.11 14.43 9.95
C LEU A 895 2.61 14.66 11.39
N GLY A 896 3.80 14.14 11.72
CA GLY A 896 4.49 14.44 12.98
C GLY A 896 4.71 15.93 13.20
N PHE A 897 5.08 16.69 12.17
CA PHE A 897 5.17 18.15 12.26
C PHE A 897 3.83 18.82 12.55
N LEU A 898 2.74 18.33 11.95
CA LEU A 898 1.40 18.83 12.24
C LEU A 898 1.05 18.65 13.72
N ILE A 899 1.28 17.48 14.28
CA ILE A 899 1.03 17.15 15.69
C ILE A 899 1.91 18.00 16.62
N LEU A 900 3.19 18.17 16.24
CA LEU A 900 4.14 19.00 16.97
C LEU A 900 3.66 20.43 17.12
N VAL A 901 3.07 21.01 16.07
CA VAL A 901 2.52 22.37 16.11
C VAL A 901 1.49 22.49 17.24
N GLY A 902 0.59 21.51 17.39
CA GLY A 902 -0.42 21.50 18.46
C GLY A 902 0.17 21.34 19.87
N THR A 903 1.18 20.47 19.99
CA THR A 903 1.73 20.11 21.32
C THR A 903 2.72 21.15 21.86
N VAL A 904 3.57 21.73 21.01
CA VAL A 904 4.55 22.76 21.42
C VAL A 904 3.86 24.05 21.83
N VAL A 905 2.80 24.45 21.11
CA VAL A 905 2.05 25.69 21.39
C VAL A 905 1.40 25.64 22.78
N ASN A 906 0.94 24.45 23.23
CA ASN A 906 0.29 24.28 24.55
C ASN A 906 1.21 24.69 25.69
N ASN A 907 2.50 24.37 25.66
CA ASN A 907 3.48 24.79 26.66
C ASN A 907 3.66 26.33 26.69
N GLY A 908 3.63 26.96 25.51
CA GLY A 908 3.69 28.42 25.35
C GLY A 908 2.46 29.15 25.93
N ILE A 909 1.26 28.60 25.68
CA ILE A 909 -0.01 29.10 26.20
C ILE A 909 0.02 29.16 27.72
N LEU A 910 0.35 28.03 28.37
CA LEU A 910 0.41 27.92 29.82
C LEU A 910 1.42 28.89 30.44
N TYR A 911 2.57 29.12 29.78
CA TYR A 911 3.57 30.07 30.22
C TYR A 911 3.05 31.52 30.13
N VAL A 912 2.53 31.92 28.96
CA VAL A 912 2.07 33.32 28.72
C VAL A 912 0.88 33.65 29.62
N ASP A 913 -0.05 32.74 29.82
CA ASP A 913 -1.18 32.93 30.75
C ASP A 913 -0.70 33.20 32.18
N THR A 914 0.27 32.40 32.68
CA THR A 914 0.83 32.60 34.00
C THR A 914 1.59 33.94 34.12
N VAL A 915 2.33 34.34 33.10
CA VAL A 915 2.99 35.65 33.05
C VAL A 915 1.95 36.77 33.14
N ASN A 916 0.85 36.67 32.41
CA ASN A 916 -0.23 37.67 32.41
C ASN A 916 -0.87 37.81 33.79
N GLN A 917 -1.10 36.68 34.50
CA GLN A 917 -1.59 36.70 35.89
C GLN A 917 -0.59 37.34 36.84
N TYR A 918 0.70 36.95 36.76
CA TYR A 918 1.72 37.51 37.65
C TYR A 918 2.04 38.99 37.40
N ARG A 919 1.83 39.49 36.17
CA ARG A 919 1.98 40.92 35.86
C ARG A 919 0.98 41.83 36.56
N MET A 920 -0.12 41.30 37.05
CA MET A 920 -1.08 42.06 37.85
C MET A 920 -0.56 42.34 39.29
N GLU A 921 0.38 41.48 39.77
CA GLU A 921 0.85 41.53 41.14
C GLU A 921 2.33 41.98 41.25
N MET A 922 3.15 41.81 40.19
CA MET A 922 4.58 42.07 40.22
C MET A 922 5.15 42.69 38.95
N PRO A 923 6.32 43.34 38.97
CA PRO A 923 6.96 43.90 37.77
C PRO A 923 7.27 42.85 36.72
N LEU A 924 7.17 43.19 35.42
CA LEU A 924 7.34 42.35 34.28
C LEU A 924 8.54 41.38 34.35
N ARG A 925 9.71 41.90 34.74
CA ARG A 925 10.94 41.10 34.78
C ARG A 925 10.87 39.98 35.83
N LYS A 926 10.29 40.28 37.01
CA LYS A 926 10.08 39.28 38.07
C LYS A 926 8.98 38.31 37.65
N ALA A 927 7.89 38.81 37.04
CA ALA A 927 6.79 38.00 36.55
C ALA A 927 7.27 36.96 35.53
N LEU A 928 8.12 37.31 34.59
CA LEU A 928 8.71 36.39 33.59
C LEU A 928 9.57 35.30 34.25
N ILE A 929 10.42 35.66 35.23
CA ILE A 929 11.31 34.71 35.90
C ILE A 929 10.49 33.75 36.79
N GLU A 930 9.59 34.28 37.61
CA GLU A 930 8.81 33.45 38.55
C GLU A 930 7.73 32.61 37.83
N ALA A 931 7.11 33.10 36.75
CA ALA A 931 6.22 32.32 35.94
C ALA A 931 6.91 31.08 35.37
N GLY A 932 8.10 31.23 34.81
CA GLY A 932 8.88 30.11 34.29
C GLY A 932 9.32 29.12 35.37
N ALA A 933 9.80 29.61 36.49
CA ALA A 933 10.18 28.78 37.62
C ALA A 933 9.00 27.97 38.20
N THR A 934 7.81 28.60 38.28
CA THR A 934 6.59 27.95 38.78
C THR A 934 6.03 26.94 37.79
N ARG A 935 6.06 27.27 36.49
CA ARG A 935 5.54 26.41 35.44
C ARG A 935 6.53 25.32 34.96
N MET A 936 7.79 25.39 35.38
CA MET A 936 8.81 24.42 35.01
C MET A 936 8.38 22.98 35.35
N ARG A 937 7.84 22.78 36.57
CA ARG A 937 7.41 21.41 37.00
C ARG A 937 6.30 20.85 36.13
N PRO A 938 5.15 21.52 35.91
CA PRO A 938 4.12 21.05 35.01
C PRO A 938 4.64 20.79 33.59
N ILE A 939 5.31 21.76 32.98
CA ILE A 939 5.83 21.66 31.61
C ILE A 939 6.80 20.49 31.46
N MET A 940 7.75 20.31 32.40
CA MET A 940 8.68 19.18 32.37
C MET A 940 7.96 17.84 32.55
N MET A 941 6.97 17.79 33.43
CA MET A 941 6.21 16.56 33.71
C MET A 941 5.39 16.13 32.49
N THR A 942 4.64 17.05 31.87
CA THR A 942 3.80 16.73 30.70
C THR A 942 4.66 16.40 29.49
N SER A 943 5.65 17.22 29.18
CA SER A 943 6.52 16.98 28.01
C SER A 943 7.37 15.72 28.16
N LEU A 944 7.90 15.43 29.35
CA LEU A 944 8.66 14.20 29.57
C LEU A 944 7.78 12.95 29.46
N THR A 945 6.52 13.06 29.97
CA THR A 945 5.55 11.96 29.83
C THR A 945 5.21 11.71 28.36
N THR A 946 4.96 12.76 27.58
CA THR A 946 4.68 12.64 26.14
C THR A 946 5.87 12.07 25.37
N ILE A 947 7.10 12.60 25.59
CA ILE A 947 8.33 12.14 24.95
C ILE A 947 8.56 10.65 25.24
N LEU A 948 8.52 10.26 26.52
CA LEU A 948 8.83 8.89 26.91
C LEU A 948 7.70 7.89 26.56
N SER A 949 6.44 8.34 26.48
CA SER A 949 5.33 7.50 26.00
C SER A 949 5.42 7.20 24.50
N MET A 950 6.05 8.09 23.71
CA MET A 950 6.31 7.89 22.28
C MET A 950 7.61 7.12 22.00
N LEU A 951 8.45 6.89 23.03
CA LEU A 951 9.75 6.23 22.84
C LEU A 951 9.64 4.81 22.27
N PRO A 952 8.69 3.95 22.71
CA PRO A 952 8.53 2.62 22.11
C PRO A 952 8.21 2.69 20.60
N MET A 953 7.36 3.62 20.19
CA MET A 953 7.04 3.87 18.78
C MET A 953 8.25 4.40 17.99
N ALA A 954 9.06 5.28 18.56
CA ALA A 954 10.28 5.80 17.93
C ALA A 954 11.37 4.73 17.77
N MET A 955 11.37 3.70 18.62
CA MET A 955 12.29 2.56 18.54
C MET A 955 11.82 1.49 17.55
N ALA A 956 10.65 1.67 16.92
CA ALA A 956 10.08 0.77 15.92
C ALA A 956 10.08 -0.71 16.37
N PHE A 957 9.60 -0.98 17.59
CA PHE A 957 9.44 -2.35 18.06
C PHE A 957 8.35 -3.08 17.27
N GLY A 958 8.66 -4.29 16.79
CA GLY A 958 7.76 -5.13 15.99
C GLY A 958 7.87 -4.91 14.48
N SER A 959 7.20 -5.75 13.71
CA SER A 959 7.26 -5.77 12.24
C SER A 959 6.67 -4.52 11.57
N SER A 960 5.70 -3.88 12.21
CA SER A 960 4.98 -2.69 11.67
C SER A 960 5.41 -1.37 12.31
N GLY A 961 6.50 -1.38 13.09
CA GLY A 961 6.94 -0.21 13.85
C GLY A 961 7.49 0.93 13.00
N SER A 962 8.06 0.63 11.85
CA SER A 962 8.74 1.61 10.97
C SER A 962 7.76 2.58 10.32
N THR A 963 6.57 2.14 9.93
CA THR A 963 5.53 3.00 9.31
C THR A 963 5.22 4.25 10.14
N THR A 964 5.20 4.15 11.46
CA THR A 964 4.82 5.26 12.37
C THR A 964 6.01 5.86 13.11
N GLN A 965 7.22 5.32 12.92
CA GLN A 965 8.45 5.77 13.58
C GLN A 965 8.74 7.25 13.31
N GLY A 966 8.63 7.69 12.05
CA GLY A 966 8.91 9.07 11.64
C GLY A 966 8.07 10.09 12.41
N LEU A 967 6.80 9.78 12.62
CA LEU A 967 5.88 10.61 13.39
C LEU A 967 6.34 10.76 14.86
N ALA A 968 6.77 9.66 15.51
CA ALA A 968 7.24 9.69 16.88
C ALA A 968 8.58 10.42 17.00
N VAL A 969 9.54 10.19 16.11
CA VAL A 969 10.85 10.82 16.08
C VAL A 969 10.73 12.34 15.93
N VAL A 970 9.90 12.83 15.00
CA VAL A 970 9.62 14.27 14.80
C VAL A 970 9.08 14.90 16.09
N ASN A 971 8.11 14.26 16.73
CA ASN A 971 7.50 14.78 17.95
C ASN A 971 8.47 14.77 19.13
N ILE A 972 9.24 13.71 19.34
CA ILE A 972 10.24 13.63 20.42
C ILE A 972 11.30 14.72 20.23
N GLY A 973 11.85 14.85 19.03
CA GLY A 973 12.85 15.85 18.71
C GLY A 973 12.31 17.27 18.90
N GLY A 974 11.15 17.55 18.33
CA GLY A 974 10.51 18.86 18.38
C GLY A 974 10.08 19.28 19.78
N LEU A 975 9.45 18.37 20.56
CA LEU A 975 9.06 18.64 21.96
C LEU A 975 10.27 18.86 22.85
N SER A 976 11.37 18.09 22.68
CA SER A 976 12.58 18.25 23.48
C SER A 976 13.16 19.65 23.36
N VAL A 977 13.24 20.16 22.14
CA VAL A 977 13.69 21.53 21.89
C VAL A 977 12.59 22.55 22.22
N GLY A 978 11.33 22.25 21.92
CA GLY A 978 10.17 23.11 22.19
C GLY A 978 10.03 23.51 23.65
N VAL A 979 10.30 22.61 24.60
CA VAL A 979 10.35 22.90 26.03
C VAL A 979 11.43 23.96 26.37
N LEU A 980 12.62 23.79 25.80
CA LEU A 980 13.72 24.74 25.99
C LEU A 980 13.36 26.12 25.39
N VAL A 981 12.77 26.14 24.22
CA VAL A 981 12.30 27.35 23.54
C VAL A 981 11.23 28.09 24.39
N ALA A 982 10.23 27.34 24.88
CA ALA A 982 9.14 27.89 25.70
C ALA A 982 9.66 28.48 27.03
N LEU A 983 10.68 27.86 27.65
CA LEU A 983 11.26 28.32 28.90
C LEU A 983 12.29 29.43 28.75
N PHE A 984 13.12 29.46 27.70
CA PHE A 984 14.23 30.37 27.57
C PHE A 984 14.09 31.43 26.46
N ILE A 985 13.51 31.10 25.32
CA ILE A 985 13.38 32.04 24.19
C ILE A 985 12.08 32.85 24.28
N LEU A 986 10.94 32.20 24.52
CA LEU A 986 9.62 32.85 24.60
C LEU A 986 9.58 34.00 25.64
N PRO A 987 10.16 33.89 26.87
CA PRO A 987 10.21 34.99 27.80
C PRO A 987 10.94 36.24 27.27
N VAL A 988 12.00 36.05 26.47
CA VAL A 988 12.74 37.17 25.89
C VAL A 988 11.92 37.84 24.78
N TYR A 989 11.24 37.07 23.93
CA TYR A 989 10.29 37.62 22.94
C TYR A 989 9.13 38.35 23.61
N TYR A 990 8.61 37.82 24.72
CA TYR A 990 7.57 38.49 25.48
C TYR A 990 8.10 39.86 26.02
N ALA A 991 9.32 39.91 26.55
CA ALA A 991 9.94 41.09 27.05
C ALA A 991 10.31 42.16 25.98
N LEU A 992 10.53 41.69 24.73
CA LEU A 992 10.77 42.56 23.58
C LEU A 992 9.48 43.20 23.07
N MET A 993 8.44 42.41 22.91
CA MET A 993 7.16 42.83 22.30
C MET A 993 6.32 43.66 23.28
N ASN A 994 6.42 43.44 24.59
CA ASN A 994 5.61 44.11 25.61
C ASN A 994 6.38 45.20 26.41
N GLY A 995 7.51 45.70 25.92
CA GLY A 995 8.33 46.76 26.56
C GLY A 995 7.52 47.65 27.53
N ARG A 996 7.93 48.51 28.29
CA ARG A 996 7.44 49.39 29.36
C ARG A 996 5.93 49.74 29.51
N LYS A 997 4.98 49.12 28.74
CA LYS A 997 3.52 49.34 28.89
C LYS A 997 2.97 48.48 30.02
N GLU A 998 2.49 49.16 31.09
CA GLU A 998 1.66 48.54 32.10
C GLU A 998 0.31 48.10 31.47
N LEU A 999 -0.15 46.91 31.81
CA LEU A 999 -1.52 46.47 31.46
C LEU A 999 -2.47 47.35 32.25
N LYS A 1000 -3.24 48.22 31.55
CA LYS A 1000 -4.38 48.89 32.19
C LYS A 1000 -5.46 47.87 32.41
N VAL A 1001 -5.79 47.60 33.67
CA VAL A 1001 -7.02 46.89 34.08
C VAL A 1001 -8.17 47.78 33.67
N LEU A 1002 -9.00 47.34 32.74
CA LEU A 1002 -10.34 47.89 32.50
C LEU A 1002 -11.19 47.40 33.67
N ASP A 1003 -11.44 48.31 34.67
CA ASP A 1003 -12.50 48.11 35.64
C ASP A 1003 -13.82 48.17 34.89
N ILE A 1004 -14.50 47.02 34.70
CA ILE A 1004 -15.91 46.89 34.33
C ILE A 1004 -16.62 46.19 35.46
#